data_0f71521b5a033971ec1b11bdabead7c8
#
_entry.id   0f71521b5a033971ec1b11bdabead7c8
#
_cell.length_a   1.000
_cell.length_b   1.000
_cell.length_c   1.000
_cell.angle_alpha   90.00
_cell.angle_beta   90.00
_cell.angle_gamma   90.00
#
_symmetry.space_group_name_H-M   'P 1'
#
loop_
_entity.id
_entity.type
_entity.pdbx_description
1 polymer ?
#
loop_
_entity_poly.entity_id
_entity_poly.type
_entity_poly.pdbx_seq_one_letter_code
_entity_poly.pdbx_strand_id
1 'polypeptide(L)'
;MAKLRHPNIAQLFDGGETEDGSPYIIMEYVEGKPLLAWAEAANASRNARIDKLLQACAAVGFAHANLIVHRDITPSNVMVTADGVVKLIDFGIARPAGVNEPAPSLSGAGGSLQTLSLTPGYAAPERMTRAEPTTAADVYSLGKLAQTLLEADAKNPELAAIIARATAHAPQDRYASVDLLAADIKAWRDGYPVLAFNTGRGRYAFSKFIGRHKRATWATGLGLALLLAAFVGTGVAFFRAEHAREAEARRFDEVRTLASYLLFDLNEQLRRVPGNTLARADLVTKAQGYLDTLSKAENPDRDLRLETARGYFRLAEIQNSPLSRNLGMTEDARGNLQRARNALGAIEAVPASADVRVTRARIDATDGLIVQTEEKDPARGRALIDEAVKLLDAVPAEERGDDWHLARRDVGRADMEFLSVNEQMADLKTAADRHDALINVWPQSIPFDIATIERAITQYYRGLSFTYTDNDAGAVPVLHDSYDTLLRQERKAPNDPDLLFFLAWAGGEGYGAAARLSDEAMAEAEYMLTGAADASRRLVAIEDRDESALTVATAVGETHAQHLGNNKRFPEAIAEQKRIVALKAAKGKPDANLAFSEMILGLIASKAKDRQLTCESWTTANQHFTEQEKLGKLLPFHSAFLPGLRKNLDVCVKGGSTFGPLR
;
A
#
# COMPACT_ATOMS: atom_id res chain seq x y z
N MET A 1 -20.85 18.24 20.94
CA MET A 1 -21.42 18.10 19.59
C MET A 1 -20.92 19.13 18.57
N ALA A 2 -20.53 20.34 18.93
CA ALA A 2 -19.97 21.35 17.99
C ALA A 2 -18.70 20.94 17.19
N LYS A 3 -18.20 19.72 17.35
CA LYS A 3 -17.00 19.18 16.66
C LYS A 3 -17.31 18.27 15.45
N LEU A 4 -18.58 17.94 15.18
CA LEU A 4 -18.94 17.09 14.05
C LEU A 4 -18.98 17.90 12.74
N ARG A 5 -17.83 18.15 12.13
CA ARG A 5 -17.74 18.70 10.79
C ARG A 5 -17.43 17.60 9.79
N HIS A 6 -18.45 17.17 9.08
CA HIS A 6 -18.33 16.15 8.03
C HIS A 6 -19.23 16.48 6.86
N PRO A 7 -18.81 16.29 5.60
CA PRO A 7 -19.62 16.67 4.43
C PRO A 7 -20.99 16.00 4.39
N ASN A 8 -21.09 14.81 4.96
CA ASN A 8 -22.34 14.03 4.99
C ASN A 8 -23.11 14.14 6.32
N ILE A 9 -22.80 15.10 7.16
CA ILE A 9 -23.58 15.42 8.38
C ILE A 9 -24.05 16.87 8.28
N ALA A 10 -25.31 17.10 8.61
CA ALA A 10 -25.83 18.47 8.73
C ALA A 10 -25.12 19.19 9.87
N GLN A 11 -24.58 20.36 9.59
CA GLN A 11 -23.80 21.11 10.57
C GLN A 11 -24.69 21.60 11.71
N LEU A 12 -24.27 21.34 12.93
CA LEU A 12 -24.87 21.91 14.12
C LEU A 12 -24.24 23.29 14.36
N PHE A 13 -25.08 24.31 14.49
CA PHE A 13 -24.64 25.68 14.72
C PHE A 13 -24.74 26.04 16.20
N ASP A 14 -25.86 25.72 16.84
CA ASP A 14 -26.09 26.09 18.23
C ASP A 14 -27.18 25.19 18.87
N GLY A 15 -27.37 25.29 20.16
CA GLY A 15 -28.44 24.63 20.89
C GLY A 15 -28.66 25.29 22.24
N GLY A 16 -29.88 25.26 22.71
CA GLY A 16 -30.27 25.87 23.97
C GLY A 16 -31.57 25.32 24.48
N GLU A 17 -32.15 25.99 25.48
CA GLU A 17 -33.46 25.73 26.02
C GLU A 17 -34.31 26.96 25.80
N THR A 18 -35.58 26.73 25.46
CA THR A 18 -36.56 27.77 25.37
C THR A 18 -37.01 28.20 26.79
N GLU A 19 -37.75 29.32 26.91
CA GLU A 19 -38.22 29.83 28.20
C GLU A 19 -39.10 28.83 28.98
N ASP A 20 -39.74 27.89 28.28
CA ASP A 20 -40.52 26.79 28.87
C ASP A 20 -39.70 25.54 29.21
N GLY A 21 -38.38 25.61 29.08
CA GLY A 21 -37.47 24.52 29.38
C GLY A 21 -37.36 23.45 28.29
N SER A 22 -37.89 23.69 27.10
CA SER A 22 -37.78 22.77 25.97
C SER A 22 -36.44 22.92 25.29
N PRO A 23 -35.69 21.85 25.10
CA PRO A 23 -34.40 21.92 24.40
C PRO A 23 -34.62 22.17 22.91
N TYR A 24 -33.86 23.08 22.32
CA TYR A 24 -33.80 23.29 20.88
C TYR A 24 -32.37 23.18 20.33
N ILE A 25 -32.28 22.88 19.04
CA ILE A 25 -31.03 22.77 18.31
C ILE A 25 -31.16 23.57 17.03
N ILE A 26 -30.13 24.38 16.73
CA ILE A 26 -30.01 25.11 15.47
C ILE A 26 -29.03 24.36 14.59
N MET A 27 -29.49 23.91 13.43
CA MET A 27 -28.67 23.14 12.50
C MET A 27 -28.82 23.64 11.05
N GLU A 28 -27.93 23.17 10.21
CA GLU A 28 -27.99 23.37 8.75
C GLU A 28 -29.35 22.92 8.21
N TYR A 29 -30.02 23.81 7.51
CA TYR A 29 -31.22 23.42 6.75
C TYR A 29 -30.78 22.69 5.48
N VAL A 30 -31.17 21.43 5.36
CA VAL A 30 -30.78 20.59 4.21
C VAL A 30 -31.91 20.63 3.18
N GLU A 31 -31.67 21.38 2.11
CA GLU A 31 -32.59 21.37 0.95
C GLU A 31 -32.34 20.10 0.13
N GLY A 32 -33.26 19.12 0.23
CA GLY A 32 -33.08 17.80 -0.38
C GLY A 32 -34.32 16.93 -0.26
N LYS A 33 -34.20 15.70 -0.70
CA LYS A 33 -35.21 14.65 -0.52
C LYS A 33 -34.75 13.56 0.41
N PRO A 34 -35.61 12.96 1.22
CA PRO A 34 -35.31 11.74 1.94
C PRO A 34 -34.77 10.65 1.01
N LEU A 35 -33.84 9.82 1.49
CA LEU A 35 -33.09 8.88 0.68
C LEU A 35 -33.93 7.96 -0.20
N LEU A 36 -35.04 7.41 0.33
CA LEU A 36 -35.92 6.55 -0.46
C LEU A 36 -36.67 7.32 -1.49
N ALA A 37 -37.25 8.50 -1.15
CA ALA A 37 -37.96 9.38 -2.08
C ALA A 37 -37.02 9.89 -3.19
N TRP A 38 -35.75 10.15 -2.87
CA TRP A 38 -34.74 10.46 -3.86
C TRP A 38 -34.49 9.27 -4.80
N ALA A 39 -34.30 8.07 -4.23
CA ALA A 39 -34.01 6.86 -5.01
C ALA A 39 -35.14 6.51 -6.01
N GLU A 40 -36.39 6.76 -5.63
CA GLU A 40 -37.57 6.59 -6.48
C GLU A 40 -37.65 7.70 -7.54
N ALA A 41 -37.63 8.96 -7.11
CA ALA A 41 -37.77 10.10 -8.00
C ALA A 41 -36.68 10.21 -9.07
N ALA A 42 -35.45 9.81 -8.73
CA ALA A 42 -34.30 9.78 -9.65
C ALA A 42 -34.24 8.49 -10.47
N ASN A 43 -35.12 7.52 -10.27
CA ASN A 43 -34.99 6.16 -10.80
C ASN A 43 -33.55 5.65 -10.64
N ALA A 44 -33.00 5.78 -9.40
CA ALA A 44 -31.60 5.66 -9.12
C ALA A 44 -31.12 4.25 -9.42
N SER A 45 -30.01 4.17 -10.18
CA SER A 45 -29.35 2.90 -10.45
C SER A 45 -28.86 2.24 -9.16
N ARG A 46 -28.67 0.91 -9.19
CA ARG A 46 -28.10 0.14 -8.08
C ARG A 46 -26.83 0.80 -7.50
N ASN A 47 -25.88 1.15 -8.35
CA ASN A 47 -24.63 1.77 -7.91
C ASN A 47 -24.86 3.14 -7.26
N ALA A 48 -25.75 3.95 -7.81
CA ALA A 48 -26.10 5.24 -7.21
C ALA A 48 -26.74 5.08 -5.83
N ARG A 49 -27.59 4.08 -5.63
CA ARG A 49 -28.18 3.75 -4.31
C ARG A 49 -27.11 3.31 -3.32
N ILE A 50 -26.18 2.45 -3.76
CA ILE A 50 -25.06 2.01 -2.93
C ILE A 50 -24.15 3.19 -2.55
N ASP A 51 -23.85 4.09 -3.48
CA ASP A 51 -23.00 5.24 -3.18
C ASP A 51 -23.62 6.16 -2.13
N LYS A 52 -24.94 6.36 -2.15
CA LYS A 52 -25.63 7.13 -1.10
C LYS A 52 -25.62 6.41 0.26
N LEU A 53 -25.81 5.10 0.24
CA LEU A 53 -25.70 4.30 1.46
C LEU A 53 -24.28 4.37 2.06
N LEU A 54 -23.24 4.30 1.23
CA LEU A 54 -21.86 4.42 1.67
C LEU A 54 -21.53 5.81 2.25
N GLN A 55 -22.12 6.87 1.67
CA GLN A 55 -22.01 8.22 2.24
C GLN A 55 -22.69 8.31 3.62
N ALA A 56 -23.86 7.67 3.79
CA ALA A 56 -24.52 7.58 5.08
C ALA A 56 -23.67 6.79 6.10
N CYS A 57 -23.07 5.68 5.67
CA CYS A 57 -22.12 4.91 6.49
C CYS A 57 -20.92 5.77 6.90
N ALA A 58 -20.35 6.56 5.98
CA ALA A 58 -19.21 7.43 6.29
C ALA A 58 -19.57 8.50 7.33
N ALA A 59 -20.78 9.07 7.23
CA ALA A 59 -21.30 10.02 8.22
C ALA A 59 -21.40 9.38 9.62
N VAL A 60 -22.00 8.20 9.69
CA VAL A 60 -22.20 7.49 10.96
C VAL A 60 -20.87 7.00 11.52
N GLY A 61 -19.96 6.46 10.68
CA GLY A 61 -18.63 6.06 11.09
C GLY A 61 -17.82 7.22 11.67
N PHE A 62 -17.90 8.40 11.03
CA PHE A 62 -17.28 9.62 11.56
C PHE A 62 -17.88 10.04 12.91
N ALA A 63 -19.20 9.94 13.09
CA ALA A 63 -19.85 10.21 14.37
C ALA A 63 -19.37 9.24 15.44
N HIS A 64 -19.28 7.94 15.14
CA HIS A 64 -18.79 6.91 16.05
C HIS A 64 -17.34 7.13 16.47
N ALA A 65 -16.48 7.54 15.52
CA ALA A 65 -15.07 7.89 15.81
C ALA A 65 -14.95 9.09 16.76
N ASN A 66 -16.00 9.93 16.83
CA ASN A 66 -16.11 11.03 17.78
C ASN A 66 -16.99 10.68 19.01
N LEU A 67 -17.20 9.39 19.27
CA LEU A 67 -17.99 8.87 20.40
C LEU A 67 -19.45 9.31 20.42
N ILE A 68 -20.02 9.57 19.26
CA ILE A 68 -21.42 9.97 19.10
C ILE A 68 -22.19 8.88 18.37
N VAL A 69 -23.25 8.39 18.98
CA VAL A 69 -24.19 7.43 18.42
C VAL A 69 -25.42 8.18 17.92
N HIS A 70 -25.87 7.90 16.69
CA HIS A 70 -26.97 8.63 16.07
C HIS A 70 -28.34 8.29 16.69
N ARG A 71 -28.57 7.03 16.95
CA ARG A 71 -29.76 6.47 17.63
C ARG A 71 -31.03 6.41 16.79
N ASP A 72 -31.20 7.23 15.77
CA ASP A 72 -32.44 7.28 14.96
C ASP A 72 -32.13 7.39 13.45
N ILE A 73 -31.42 6.40 12.91
CA ILE A 73 -31.12 6.31 11.48
C ILE A 73 -32.35 5.74 10.76
N THR A 74 -33.06 6.61 10.07
CA THR A 74 -34.25 6.29 9.27
C THR A 74 -34.11 6.90 7.87
N PRO A 75 -34.87 6.44 6.88
CA PRO A 75 -34.86 7.06 5.54
C PRO A 75 -35.12 8.55 5.54
N SER A 76 -35.93 9.05 6.48
CA SER A 76 -36.28 10.48 6.62
C SER A 76 -35.13 11.32 7.15
N ASN A 77 -34.25 10.70 7.94
CA ASN A 77 -33.10 11.38 8.56
C ASN A 77 -31.84 11.31 7.68
N VAL A 78 -31.93 10.67 6.50
CA VAL A 78 -30.89 10.62 5.49
C VAL A 78 -31.35 11.39 4.26
N MET A 79 -30.96 12.65 4.17
CA MET A 79 -31.37 13.55 3.08
C MET A 79 -30.39 13.48 1.92
N VAL A 80 -30.85 13.61 0.70
CA VAL A 80 -30.01 13.76 -0.49
C VAL A 80 -30.29 15.11 -1.11
N THR A 81 -29.28 15.95 -1.16
CA THR A 81 -29.34 17.30 -1.72
C THR A 81 -29.45 17.29 -3.24
N ALA A 82 -29.73 18.43 -3.87
CA ALA A 82 -29.85 18.54 -5.31
C ALA A 82 -28.60 18.20 -6.08
N ASP A 83 -27.42 18.49 -5.50
CA ASP A 83 -26.10 18.13 -6.01
C ASP A 83 -25.69 16.67 -5.68
N GLY A 84 -26.61 15.92 -5.08
CA GLY A 84 -26.44 14.48 -4.84
C GLY A 84 -25.58 14.15 -3.62
N VAL A 85 -25.35 15.05 -2.69
CA VAL A 85 -24.64 14.77 -1.44
C VAL A 85 -25.63 14.25 -0.39
N VAL A 86 -25.26 13.17 0.31
CA VAL A 86 -26.01 12.71 1.48
C VAL A 86 -25.72 13.61 2.66
N LYS A 87 -26.76 14.03 3.37
CA LYS A 87 -26.70 14.73 4.65
C LYS A 87 -27.50 13.97 5.70
N LEU A 88 -26.83 13.54 6.74
CA LEU A 88 -27.46 12.93 7.90
C LEU A 88 -27.94 14.03 8.84
N ILE A 89 -29.22 14.01 9.18
CA ILE A 89 -29.89 14.98 10.06
C ILE A 89 -30.41 14.28 11.32
N ASP A 90 -30.76 15.06 12.34
CA ASP A 90 -31.48 14.61 13.54
C ASP A 90 -30.81 13.48 14.33
N PHE A 91 -29.58 13.74 14.81
CA PHE A 91 -28.99 12.91 15.86
C PHE A 91 -29.94 12.88 17.07
N GLY A 92 -30.40 11.69 17.46
CA GLY A 92 -31.43 11.48 18.49
C GLY A 92 -31.06 12.02 19.89
N ILE A 93 -30.87 13.35 19.97
CA ILE A 93 -30.28 14.11 21.08
C ILE A 93 -31.35 14.41 22.16
N ALA A 94 -32.64 14.23 21.87
CA ALA A 94 -33.75 14.65 22.71
C ALA A 94 -34.06 13.64 23.84
N ARG A 95 -33.03 13.26 24.66
CA ARG A 95 -33.27 12.73 26.01
C ARG A 95 -32.16 13.17 26.96
N PRO A 96 -32.47 13.91 28.05
CA PRO A 96 -31.52 14.12 29.11
C PRO A 96 -31.18 12.77 29.78
N ALA A 97 -29.90 12.47 29.95
CA ALA A 97 -29.44 11.44 30.88
C ALA A 97 -29.76 11.93 32.28
N GLY A 98 -30.67 11.25 32.97
CA GLY A 98 -30.88 11.43 34.38
C GLY A 98 -32.24 11.99 34.77
N VAL A 99 -33.27 11.15 34.77
CA VAL A 99 -34.32 11.16 35.79
C VAL A 99 -34.61 9.71 36.13
N ASN A 100 -34.13 9.28 37.31
CA ASN A 100 -34.64 8.10 38.00
C ASN A 100 -36.07 8.40 38.45
N GLU A 101 -37.05 7.95 37.67
CA GLU A 101 -38.39 7.82 38.23
C GLU A 101 -38.73 6.34 38.43
N PRO A 102 -39.32 5.99 39.59
CA PRO A 102 -39.69 4.61 39.91
C PRO A 102 -40.85 4.18 38.98
N ALA A 103 -40.84 2.89 38.62
CA ALA A 103 -41.85 2.27 37.78
C ALA A 103 -43.29 2.54 38.29
N PRO A 104 -44.22 3.04 37.48
CA PRO A 104 -45.61 3.08 37.88
C PRO A 104 -46.21 1.68 37.81
N SER A 105 -46.76 1.27 38.95
CA SER A 105 -47.58 0.08 39.10
C SER A 105 -48.78 0.11 38.14
N LEU A 106 -48.99 -0.99 37.44
CA LEU A 106 -50.16 -1.25 36.60
C LEU A 106 -51.43 -1.33 37.48
N SER A 107 -52.19 -0.26 37.53
CA SER A 107 -53.67 -0.35 37.77
C SER A 107 -54.31 1.00 37.46
N GLY A 108 -55.18 1.05 36.45
CA GLY A 108 -56.11 2.18 36.22
C GLY A 108 -56.18 2.67 34.77
N ALA A 109 -57.32 2.48 34.21
CA ALA A 109 -57.75 2.81 32.84
C ALA A 109 -57.36 4.20 32.31
N GLY A 110 -56.98 4.26 31.05
CA GLY A 110 -57.17 5.44 30.21
C GLY A 110 -56.07 6.49 30.27
N GLY A 111 -54.84 6.19 29.92
CA GLY A 111 -53.78 7.17 29.70
C GLY A 111 -53.02 6.85 28.46
N SER A 112 -52.99 7.80 27.50
CA SER A 112 -52.26 7.75 26.24
C SER A 112 -50.83 7.26 26.47
N LEU A 113 -50.46 6.12 25.84
CA LEU A 113 -49.11 5.71 25.61
C LEU A 113 -48.32 6.89 25.02
N GLN A 114 -47.52 7.57 25.85
CA GLN A 114 -46.47 8.44 25.33
C GLN A 114 -45.57 7.56 24.48
N THR A 115 -45.82 7.57 23.20
CA THR A 115 -45.11 6.88 22.15
C THR A 115 -43.61 7.17 22.28
N LEU A 116 -42.84 6.15 22.65
CA LEU A 116 -41.48 6.10 22.22
C LEU A 116 -41.48 6.39 20.74
N SER A 117 -40.89 7.50 20.32
CA SER A 117 -40.75 7.85 18.90
C SER A 117 -39.72 6.88 18.27
N LEU A 118 -40.17 5.65 18.08
CA LEU A 118 -39.46 4.61 17.38
C LEU A 118 -40.13 4.51 16.03
N THR A 119 -39.42 4.87 14.95
CA THR A 119 -39.95 4.61 13.60
C THR A 119 -40.02 3.10 13.43
N PRO A 120 -41.19 2.49 13.33
CA PRO A 120 -41.35 1.05 13.27
C PRO A 120 -40.52 0.48 12.11
N GLY A 121 -39.67 -0.51 12.39
CA GLY A 121 -38.89 -1.24 11.38
C GLY A 121 -37.40 -0.89 11.26
N TYR A 122 -36.93 0.25 11.75
CA TYR A 122 -35.51 0.64 11.68
C TYR A 122 -34.82 0.59 13.05
N ALA A 123 -35.54 0.55 14.14
CA ALA A 123 -35.00 0.51 15.49
C ALA A 123 -34.44 -0.89 15.83
N ALA A 124 -33.26 -0.92 16.41
CA ALA A 124 -32.66 -2.16 16.89
C ALA A 124 -33.45 -2.80 18.04
N PRO A 125 -33.49 -4.15 18.15
CA PRO A 125 -34.32 -4.86 19.16
C PRO A 125 -34.00 -4.44 20.60
N GLU A 126 -32.72 -4.23 20.92
CA GLU A 126 -32.27 -3.82 22.26
C GLU A 126 -32.80 -2.44 22.69
N ARG A 127 -33.18 -1.59 21.73
CA ARG A 127 -33.79 -0.29 22.06
C ARG A 127 -35.19 -0.43 22.66
N MET A 128 -35.86 -1.55 22.43
CA MET A 128 -37.16 -1.83 23.04
C MET A 128 -37.02 -2.24 24.49
N THR A 129 -35.85 -2.73 24.90
CA THR A 129 -35.55 -3.17 26.29
C THR A 129 -34.89 -2.10 27.14
N ARG A 130 -34.87 -0.83 26.71
CA ARG A 130 -34.23 0.33 27.37
C ARG A 130 -32.73 0.17 27.64
N ALA A 131 -32.02 -0.69 26.86
CA ALA A 131 -30.57 -0.78 26.92
C ALA A 131 -29.91 0.53 26.47
N GLU A 132 -28.73 0.82 27.02
CA GLU A 132 -27.95 1.97 26.59
C GLU A 132 -27.66 1.92 25.07
N PRO A 133 -27.76 3.05 24.37
CA PRO A 133 -27.57 3.07 22.94
C PRO A 133 -26.10 2.83 22.58
N THR A 134 -25.88 1.81 21.77
CA THR A 134 -24.53 1.41 21.30
C THR A 134 -24.38 1.71 19.80
N THR A 135 -23.13 1.76 19.34
CA THR A 135 -22.80 1.86 17.91
C THR A 135 -23.40 0.71 17.09
N ALA A 136 -23.61 -0.45 17.72
CA ALA A 136 -24.26 -1.61 17.11
C ALA A 136 -25.74 -1.37 16.78
N ALA A 137 -26.42 -0.46 17.48
CA ALA A 137 -27.80 -0.08 17.14
C ALA A 137 -27.86 0.72 15.85
N ASP A 138 -26.89 1.60 15.60
CA ASP A 138 -26.79 2.34 14.35
C ASP A 138 -26.42 1.41 13.16
N VAL A 139 -25.56 0.41 13.41
CA VAL A 139 -25.27 -0.65 12.42
C VAL A 139 -26.54 -1.39 12.01
N TYR A 140 -27.40 -1.71 12.97
CA TYR A 140 -28.69 -2.35 12.71
C TYR A 140 -29.58 -1.45 11.83
N SER A 141 -29.72 -0.18 12.19
CA SER A 141 -30.55 0.78 11.46
C SER A 141 -30.03 1.00 10.03
N LEU A 142 -28.70 1.09 9.84
CA LEU A 142 -28.09 1.12 8.51
C LEU A 142 -28.32 -0.18 7.72
N GLY A 143 -28.31 -1.33 8.38
CA GLY A 143 -28.67 -2.61 7.79
C GLY A 143 -30.11 -2.64 7.29
N LYS A 144 -31.06 -2.09 8.08
CA LYS A 144 -32.47 -1.92 7.69
C LYS A 144 -32.63 -0.93 6.53
N LEU A 145 -31.87 0.15 6.56
CA LEU A 145 -31.85 1.13 5.49
C LEU A 145 -31.31 0.49 4.18
N ALA A 146 -30.25 -0.30 4.27
CA ALA A 146 -29.71 -1.06 3.15
C ALA A 146 -30.75 -2.05 2.59
N GLN A 147 -31.45 -2.77 3.47
CA GLN A 147 -32.50 -3.72 3.09
C GLN A 147 -33.60 -3.06 2.25
N THR A 148 -34.08 -1.91 2.69
CA THR A 148 -35.14 -1.19 1.98
C THR A 148 -34.62 -0.53 0.69
N LEU A 149 -33.47 0.11 0.74
CA LEU A 149 -32.90 0.85 -0.40
C LEU A 149 -32.50 -0.07 -1.56
N LEU A 150 -32.08 -1.31 -1.25
CA LEU A 150 -31.58 -2.32 -2.18
C LEU A 150 -32.54 -3.51 -2.33
N GLU A 151 -33.82 -3.32 -2.07
CA GLU A 151 -34.85 -4.38 -2.12
C GLU A 151 -34.88 -5.14 -3.46
N ALA A 152 -34.64 -4.45 -4.57
CA ALA A 152 -34.55 -5.05 -5.90
C ALA A 152 -33.43 -6.11 -6.01
N ASP A 153 -32.38 -6.00 -5.19
CA ASP A 153 -31.25 -6.94 -5.10
C ASP A 153 -31.40 -7.95 -3.96
N ALA A 154 -32.52 -8.01 -3.26
CA ALA A 154 -32.74 -8.84 -2.06
C ALA A 154 -32.50 -10.35 -2.29
N LYS A 155 -32.64 -10.84 -3.53
CA LYS A 155 -32.34 -12.22 -3.90
C LYS A 155 -30.84 -12.54 -3.99
N ASN A 156 -29.98 -11.52 -3.95
CA ASN A 156 -28.53 -11.74 -3.96
C ASN A 156 -28.04 -12.29 -2.60
N PRO A 157 -27.44 -13.50 -2.56
CA PRO A 157 -27.10 -14.13 -1.30
C PRO A 157 -26.03 -13.39 -0.50
N GLU A 158 -25.17 -12.65 -1.16
CA GLU A 158 -24.12 -11.86 -0.50
C GLU A 158 -24.74 -10.63 0.17
N LEU A 159 -25.60 -9.91 -0.54
CA LEU A 159 -26.34 -8.80 0.04
C LEU A 159 -27.23 -9.29 1.20
N ALA A 160 -27.90 -10.42 1.02
CA ALA A 160 -28.72 -11.01 2.08
C ALA A 160 -27.86 -11.33 3.33
N ALA A 161 -26.65 -11.86 3.15
CA ALA A 161 -25.72 -12.13 4.27
C ALA A 161 -25.24 -10.83 4.94
N ILE A 162 -24.93 -9.79 4.17
CA ILE A 162 -24.57 -8.47 4.71
C ILE A 162 -25.70 -7.91 5.56
N ILE A 163 -26.90 -7.90 5.02
CA ILE A 163 -28.11 -7.40 5.69
C ILE A 163 -28.39 -8.25 6.95
N ALA A 164 -28.37 -9.58 6.82
CA ALA A 164 -28.62 -10.48 7.97
C ALA A 164 -27.62 -10.26 9.09
N ARG A 165 -26.33 -10.07 8.78
CA ARG A 165 -25.33 -9.74 9.80
C ARG A 165 -25.54 -8.37 10.40
N ALA A 166 -25.81 -7.35 9.59
CA ALA A 166 -26.03 -5.99 10.09
C ALA A 166 -27.27 -5.93 10.99
N THR A 167 -28.31 -6.71 10.67
CA THR A 167 -29.59 -6.74 11.39
C THR A 167 -29.72 -7.94 12.33
N ALA A 168 -28.61 -8.56 12.73
CA ALA A 168 -28.64 -9.66 13.70
C ALA A 168 -29.29 -9.21 15.01
N HIS A 169 -30.02 -10.13 15.67
CA HIS A 169 -30.77 -9.82 16.89
C HIS A 169 -29.84 -9.40 18.01
N ALA A 170 -28.77 -10.17 18.24
CA ALA A 170 -27.78 -9.85 19.26
C ALA A 170 -26.73 -8.84 18.74
N PRO A 171 -26.45 -7.75 19.45
CA PRO A 171 -25.53 -6.71 19.01
C PRO A 171 -24.11 -7.23 18.68
N GLN A 172 -23.61 -8.22 19.42
CA GLN A 172 -22.28 -8.83 19.22
C GLN A 172 -22.16 -9.64 17.93
N ASP A 173 -23.27 -10.07 17.34
CA ASP A 173 -23.27 -10.82 16.07
C ASP A 173 -23.29 -9.90 14.85
N ARG A 174 -23.45 -8.59 15.06
CA ARG A 174 -23.42 -7.56 14.02
C ARG A 174 -21.99 -7.23 13.60
N TYR A 175 -21.85 -6.29 12.71
CA TYR A 175 -20.55 -5.68 12.43
C TYR A 175 -20.06 -4.88 13.64
N ALA A 176 -18.78 -5.02 13.96
CA ALA A 176 -18.17 -4.30 15.09
C ALA A 176 -18.08 -2.78 14.85
N SER A 177 -18.13 -2.35 13.59
CA SER A 177 -18.16 -0.94 13.21
C SER A 177 -18.94 -0.73 11.92
N VAL A 178 -19.39 0.50 11.68
CA VAL A 178 -20.03 0.92 10.44
C VAL A 178 -19.07 0.81 9.25
N ASP A 179 -17.77 1.03 9.48
CA ASP A 179 -16.75 0.91 8.43
C ASP A 179 -16.65 -0.52 7.88
N LEU A 180 -16.80 -1.52 8.76
CA LEU A 180 -16.82 -2.93 8.33
C LEU A 180 -18.08 -3.27 7.52
N LEU A 181 -19.23 -2.70 7.86
CA LEU A 181 -20.45 -2.82 7.07
C LEU A 181 -20.25 -2.14 5.71
N ALA A 182 -19.73 -0.92 5.70
CA ALA A 182 -19.45 -0.17 4.48
C ALA A 182 -18.43 -0.90 3.57
N ALA A 183 -17.39 -1.49 4.18
CA ALA A 183 -16.40 -2.28 3.45
C ALA A 183 -17.03 -3.52 2.76
N ASP A 184 -17.93 -4.22 3.43
CA ASP A 184 -18.64 -5.37 2.85
C ASP A 184 -19.61 -4.95 1.74
N ILE A 185 -20.36 -3.86 1.92
CA ILE A 185 -21.22 -3.29 0.87
C ILE A 185 -20.39 -2.88 -0.35
N LYS A 186 -19.26 -2.23 -0.13
CA LYS A 186 -18.32 -1.85 -1.19
C LYS A 186 -17.71 -3.07 -1.88
N ALA A 187 -17.30 -4.08 -1.09
CA ALA A 187 -16.79 -5.33 -1.63
C ALA A 187 -17.83 -6.03 -2.53
N TRP A 188 -19.09 -6.09 -2.08
CA TRP A 188 -20.17 -6.62 -2.88
C TRP A 188 -20.38 -5.84 -4.19
N ARG A 189 -20.43 -4.50 -4.14
CA ARG A 189 -20.55 -3.65 -5.31
C ARG A 189 -19.43 -3.88 -6.32
N ASP A 190 -18.20 -3.93 -5.83
CA ASP A 190 -16.98 -3.97 -6.63
C ASP A 190 -16.60 -5.42 -7.02
N GLY A 191 -17.43 -6.41 -6.63
CA GLY A 191 -17.20 -7.83 -6.94
C GLY A 191 -16.09 -8.48 -6.13
N TYR A 192 -15.73 -7.91 -4.99
CA TYR A 192 -14.80 -8.51 -4.02
C TYR A 192 -15.51 -9.48 -3.08
N PRO A 193 -14.75 -10.37 -2.42
CA PRO A 193 -15.32 -11.24 -1.39
C PRO A 193 -15.89 -10.44 -0.23
N VAL A 194 -17.08 -10.86 0.21
CA VAL A 194 -17.83 -10.26 1.31
C VAL A 194 -17.56 -11.02 2.60
N LEU A 195 -17.21 -10.33 3.68
CA LEU A 195 -16.87 -10.94 4.97
C LEU A 195 -18.07 -11.60 5.66
N ALA A 196 -19.27 -11.06 5.46
CA ALA A 196 -20.50 -11.63 6.01
C ALA A 196 -20.90 -12.95 5.33
N PHE A 197 -20.45 -13.18 4.10
CA PHE A 197 -20.81 -14.36 3.32
C PHE A 197 -19.80 -15.49 3.55
N ASN A 198 -20.04 -16.30 4.61
CA ASN A 198 -19.07 -17.27 5.12
C ASN A 198 -19.34 -18.70 4.57
N THR A 199 -19.44 -18.87 3.27
CA THR A 199 -19.50 -20.20 2.65
C THR A 199 -18.17 -20.54 2.00
N GLY A 200 -17.31 -21.32 2.68
CA GLY A 200 -16.07 -21.87 2.10
C GLY A 200 -15.08 -20.77 1.63
N ARG A 201 -14.50 -20.01 2.55
CA ARG A 201 -13.69 -18.80 2.30
C ARG A 201 -12.74 -18.87 1.10
N GLY A 202 -12.03 -19.99 0.89
CA GLY A 202 -11.09 -20.12 -0.22
C GLY A 202 -11.76 -20.21 -1.58
N ARG A 203 -12.79 -21.03 -1.71
CA ARG A 203 -13.53 -21.22 -2.98
C ARG A 203 -14.31 -19.97 -3.38
N TYR A 204 -14.89 -19.29 -2.43
CA TYR A 204 -15.64 -18.06 -2.66
C TYR A 204 -14.74 -16.91 -3.12
N ALA A 205 -13.64 -16.66 -2.39
CA ALA A 205 -12.67 -15.62 -2.76
C ALA A 205 -12.06 -15.88 -4.15
N PHE A 206 -11.77 -17.16 -4.44
CA PHE A 206 -11.24 -17.58 -5.74
C PHE A 206 -12.26 -17.36 -6.87
N SER A 207 -13.55 -17.67 -6.65
CA SER A 207 -14.59 -17.43 -7.66
C SER A 207 -14.76 -15.93 -7.98
N LYS A 208 -14.63 -15.06 -6.98
CA LYS A 208 -14.68 -13.59 -7.16
C LYS A 208 -13.47 -13.07 -7.92
N PHE A 209 -12.28 -13.61 -7.62
CA PHE A 209 -11.05 -13.29 -8.36
C PHE A 209 -11.18 -13.67 -9.85
N ILE A 210 -11.66 -14.90 -10.13
CA ILE A 210 -11.93 -15.37 -11.50
C ILE A 210 -12.89 -14.43 -12.23
N GLY A 211 -13.98 -14.03 -11.57
CA GLY A 211 -14.99 -13.16 -12.17
C GLY A 211 -14.44 -11.81 -12.63
N ARG A 212 -13.45 -11.25 -11.91
CA ARG A 212 -12.82 -9.98 -12.22
C ARG A 212 -11.70 -10.07 -13.26
N HIS A 213 -11.00 -11.19 -13.32
CA HIS A 213 -9.80 -11.37 -14.16
C HIS A 213 -9.98 -12.47 -15.20
N LYS A 214 -11.14 -12.50 -15.89
CA LYS A 214 -11.53 -13.60 -16.79
C LYS A 214 -10.44 -14.00 -17.80
N ARG A 215 -9.75 -13.05 -18.44
CA ARG A 215 -8.73 -13.35 -19.45
C ARG A 215 -7.48 -14.01 -18.84
N ALA A 216 -7.00 -13.52 -17.71
CA ALA A 216 -5.84 -14.09 -17.03
C ALA A 216 -6.16 -15.48 -16.47
N THR A 217 -7.36 -15.67 -15.93
CA THR A 217 -7.78 -16.95 -15.33
C THR A 217 -7.98 -18.03 -16.38
N TRP A 218 -8.52 -17.70 -17.57
CA TRP A 218 -8.66 -18.67 -18.67
C TRP A 218 -7.29 -19.11 -19.19
N ALA A 219 -6.32 -18.20 -19.34
CA ALA A 219 -4.97 -18.55 -19.76
C ALA A 219 -4.26 -19.46 -18.74
N THR A 220 -4.40 -19.13 -17.45
CA THR A 220 -3.81 -19.92 -16.35
C THR A 220 -4.54 -21.27 -16.18
N GLY A 221 -5.87 -21.28 -16.31
CA GLY A 221 -6.69 -22.47 -16.23
C GLY A 221 -6.43 -23.45 -17.36
N LEU A 222 -6.23 -22.96 -18.59
CA LEU A 222 -5.89 -23.78 -19.75
C LEU A 222 -4.48 -24.39 -19.61
N GLY A 223 -3.50 -23.60 -19.14
CA GLY A 223 -2.15 -24.09 -18.84
C GLY A 223 -2.14 -25.15 -17.73
N LEU A 224 -2.91 -24.92 -16.67
CA LEU A 224 -3.06 -25.89 -15.56
C LEU A 224 -3.81 -27.16 -16.01
N ALA A 225 -4.84 -27.01 -16.84
CA ALA A 225 -5.59 -28.16 -17.39
C ALA A 225 -4.75 -29.00 -18.35
N LEU A 226 -3.88 -28.39 -19.17
CA LEU A 226 -2.93 -29.07 -20.04
C LEU A 226 -1.84 -29.78 -19.23
N LEU A 227 -1.33 -29.14 -18.17
CA LEU A 227 -0.39 -29.74 -17.23
C LEU A 227 -1.03 -30.89 -16.45
N LEU A 228 -2.30 -30.72 -16.00
CA LEU A 228 -3.05 -31.78 -15.34
C LEU A 228 -3.36 -32.94 -16.29
N ALA A 229 -3.71 -32.66 -17.54
CA ALA A 229 -3.97 -33.73 -18.55
C ALA A 229 -2.68 -34.49 -18.92
N ALA A 230 -1.57 -33.81 -19.08
CA ALA A 230 -0.24 -34.43 -19.27
C ALA A 230 0.18 -35.25 -18.03
N PHE A 231 -0.14 -34.74 -16.83
CA PHE A 231 0.16 -35.36 -15.56
C PHE A 231 -0.66 -36.64 -15.34
N VAL A 232 -1.98 -36.61 -15.63
CA VAL A 232 -2.85 -37.78 -15.53
C VAL A 232 -2.49 -38.84 -16.60
N GLY A 233 -2.16 -38.39 -17.82
CA GLY A 233 -1.80 -39.30 -18.92
C GLY A 233 -0.49 -40.07 -18.66
N THR A 234 0.52 -39.39 -18.10
CA THR A 234 1.79 -40.05 -17.72
C THR A 234 1.65 -40.88 -16.43
N GLY A 235 0.85 -40.40 -15.45
CA GLY A 235 0.63 -41.10 -14.18
C GLY A 235 -0.07 -42.46 -14.35
N VAL A 236 -1.11 -42.51 -15.19
CA VAL A 236 -1.87 -43.77 -15.45
C VAL A 236 -0.99 -44.83 -16.13
N ALA A 237 -0.06 -44.47 -16.99
CA ALA A 237 0.86 -45.42 -17.63
C ALA A 237 1.90 -45.99 -16.65
N PHE A 238 2.32 -45.19 -15.69
CA PHE A 238 3.35 -45.55 -14.69
C PHE A 238 2.78 -46.29 -13.49
N PHE A 239 1.51 -45.99 -13.08
CA PHE A 239 0.86 -46.53 -11.90
C PHE A 239 0.57 -48.04 -11.96
N ARG A 240 0.63 -48.65 -13.13
CA ARG A 240 0.40 -50.10 -13.28
C ARG A 240 1.62 -50.97 -13.00
N ALA A 241 2.78 -50.38 -12.79
CA ALA A 241 4.03 -51.16 -12.80
C ALA A 241 4.83 -51.23 -11.48
N GLU A 242 4.53 -50.43 -10.45
CA GLU A 242 5.42 -50.43 -9.29
C GLU A 242 4.75 -50.13 -7.93
N HIS A 243 5.27 -50.80 -6.92
CA HIS A 243 4.81 -51.03 -5.56
C HIS A 243 4.42 -49.85 -4.69
N ALA A 244 3.52 -50.10 -3.73
CA ALA A 244 2.89 -49.16 -2.82
C ALA A 244 3.85 -48.25 -2.01
N ARG A 245 5.11 -48.61 -1.82
CA ARG A 245 6.11 -47.82 -1.11
C ARG A 245 6.65 -46.63 -1.90
N GLU A 246 6.65 -46.72 -3.21
CA GLU A 246 7.09 -45.61 -4.05
C GLU A 246 5.99 -44.53 -4.26
N ALA A 247 4.72 -44.92 -4.05
CA ALA A 247 3.59 -44.00 -4.22
C ALA A 247 3.58 -42.85 -3.18
N GLU A 248 4.03 -43.10 -1.98
CA GLU A 248 4.07 -42.07 -0.91
C GLU A 248 5.21 -41.10 -1.10
N ALA A 249 6.40 -41.62 -1.48
CA ALA A 249 7.54 -40.76 -1.83
C ALA A 249 7.29 -39.93 -3.10
N ARG A 250 6.57 -40.51 -4.10
CA ARG A 250 6.21 -39.82 -5.35
C ARG A 250 5.18 -38.70 -5.12
N ARG A 251 4.18 -38.93 -4.27
CA ARG A 251 3.19 -37.90 -3.90
C ARG A 251 3.88 -36.70 -3.22
N PHE A 252 4.86 -36.94 -2.40
CA PHE A 252 5.63 -35.91 -1.74
C PHE A 252 6.45 -35.08 -2.75
N ASP A 253 7.06 -35.73 -3.73
CA ASP A 253 7.88 -35.08 -4.76
C ASP A 253 7.03 -34.29 -5.79
N GLU A 254 5.82 -34.77 -6.10
CA GLU A 254 4.85 -34.08 -6.95
C GLU A 254 4.32 -32.79 -6.32
N VAL A 255 3.97 -32.85 -5.03
CA VAL A 255 3.52 -31.67 -4.26
C VAL A 255 4.67 -30.67 -4.12
N ARG A 256 5.90 -31.13 -3.96
CA ARG A 256 7.13 -30.35 -3.93
C ARG A 256 7.34 -29.58 -5.24
N THR A 257 7.23 -30.27 -6.39
CA THR A 257 7.39 -29.66 -7.71
C THR A 257 6.32 -28.62 -8.01
N LEU A 258 5.07 -28.92 -7.66
CA LEU A 258 3.95 -27.97 -7.83
C LEU A 258 4.14 -26.72 -6.95
N ALA A 259 4.59 -26.90 -5.72
CA ALA A 259 4.85 -25.77 -4.83
C ALA A 259 6.04 -24.93 -5.31
N SER A 260 7.10 -25.56 -5.81
CA SER A 260 8.24 -24.86 -6.43
C SER A 260 7.77 -24.01 -7.62
N TYR A 261 6.96 -24.56 -8.52
CA TYR A 261 6.38 -23.79 -9.64
C TYR A 261 5.51 -22.63 -9.16
N LEU A 262 4.61 -22.85 -8.21
CA LEU A 262 3.77 -21.79 -7.66
C LEU A 262 4.58 -20.69 -6.97
N LEU A 263 5.65 -21.08 -6.26
CA LEU A 263 6.52 -20.15 -5.51
C LEU A 263 7.44 -19.34 -6.40
N PHE A 264 8.01 -19.94 -7.44
CA PHE A 264 9.04 -19.30 -8.24
C PHE A 264 8.48 -18.71 -9.52
N ASP A 265 7.79 -19.50 -10.34
CA ASP A 265 7.37 -19.07 -11.68
C ASP A 265 6.12 -18.21 -11.65
N LEU A 266 5.09 -18.64 -10.91
CA LEU A 266 3.84 -17.89 -10.84
C LEU A 266 4.02 -16.55 -10.11
N ASN A 267 4.79 -16.52 -9.03
CA ASN A 267 5.07 -15.26 -8.35
C ASN A 267 5.83 -14.29 -9.25
N GLU A 268 6.79 -14.77 -10.06
CA GLU A 268 7.53 -13.94 -11.01
C GLU A 268 6.60 -13.39 -12.12
N GLN A 269 5.68 -14.20 -12.60
CA GLN A 269 4.67 -13.75 -13.56
C GLN A 269 3.71 -12.73 -12.95
N LEU A 270 3.25 -12.98 -11.72
CA LEU A 270 2.39 -12.06 -10.99
C LEU A 270 3.09 -10.75 -10.65
N ARG A 271 4.40 -10.74 -10.46
CA ARG A 271 5.17 -9.54 -10.15
C ARG A 271 5.01 -8.43 -11.19
N ARG A 272 4.78 -8.80 -12.44
CA ARG A 272 4.65 -7.88 -13.58
C ARG A 272 3.22 -7.41 -13.86
N VAL A 273 2.24 -7.92 -13.11
CA VAL A 273 0.82 -7.61 -13.33
C VAL A 273 0.36 -6.57 -12.28
N PRO A 274 -0.21 -5.44 -12.72
CA PRO A 274 -0.69 -4.40 -11.80
C PRO A 274 -1.78 -4.89 -10.82
N GLY A 275 -1.73 -4.41 -9.58
CA GLY A 275 -2.77 -4.67 -8.58
C GLY A 275 -2.71 -6.06 -7.92
N ASN A 276 -1.60 -6.77 -8.04
CA ASN A 276 -1.44 -8.14 -7.54
C ASN A 276 -0.94 -8.28 -6.09
N THR A 277 -0.71 -7.19 -5.40
CA THR A 277 -0.10 -7.22 -4.06
C THR A 277 -0.83 -8.15 -3.10
N LEU A 278 -2.18 -8.14 -3.11
CA LEU A 278 -2.99 -9.03 -2.27
C LEU A 278 -2.92 -10.51 -2.71
N ALA A 279 -2.89 -10.75 -4.02
CA ALA A 279 -2.77 -12.11 -4.55
C ALA A 279 -1.39 -12.70 -4.24
N ARG A 280 -0.33 -11.90 -4.31
CA ARG A 280 1.03 -12.28 -3.92
C ARG A 280 1.13 -12.55 -2.42
N ALA A 281 0.49 -11.74 -1.58
CA ALA A 281 0.46 -11.96 -0.13
C ALA A 281 -0.26 -13.27 0.25
N ASP A 282 -1.38 -13.60 -0.41
CA ASP A 282 -2.08 -14.89 -0.21
C ASP A 282 -1.22 -16.08 -0.68
N LEU A 283 -0.55 -15.92 -1.82
CA LEU A 283 0.38 -16.92 -2.33
C LEU A 283 1.53 -17.18 -1.34
N VAL A 284 2.13 -16.12 -0.82
CA VAL A 284 3.20 -16.17 0.20
C VAL A 284 2.72 -16.91 1.46
N THR A 285 1.53 -16.61 1.94
CA THR A 285 0.96 -17.25 3.14
C THR A 285 0.76 -18.75 2.94
N LYS A 286 0.28 -19.17 1.76
CA LYS A 286 0.12 -20.59 1.43
C LYS A 286 1.45 -21.31 1.27
N ALA A 287 2.39 -20.64 0.63
CA ALA A 287 3.74 -21.12 0.45
C ALA A 287 4.48 -21.33 1.78
N GLN A 288 4.29 -20.42 2.72
CA GLN A 288 4.82 -20.52 4.08
C GLN A 288 4.36 -21.82 4.76
N GLY A 289 3.04 -22.09 4.75
CA GLY A 289 2.50 -23.32 5.35
C GLY A 289 3.05 -24.59 4.72
N TYR A 290 3.37 -24.55 3.46
CA TYR A 290 3.98 -25.66 2.74
C TYR A 290 5.44 -25.88 3.14
N LEU A 291 6.27 -24.83 3.14
CA LEU A 291 7.66 -24.93 3.59
C LEU A 291 7.76 -25.35 5.06
N ASP A 292 6.85 -24.90 5.90
CA ASP A 292 6.75 -25.32 7.30
C ASP A 292 6.45 -26.83 7.42
N THR A 293 5.72 -27.39 6.46
CA THR A 293 5.47 -28.84 6.40
C THR A 293 6.71 -29.60 5.92
N LEU A 294 7.41 -29.12 4.89
CA LEU A 294 8.66 -29.70 4.41
C LEU A 294 9.74 -29.68 5.49
N SER A 295 9.85 -28.60 6.24
CA SER A 295 10.84 -28.46 7.31
C SER A 295 10.65 -29.46 8.46
N LYS A 296 9.42 -30.04 8.60
CA LYS A 296 9.09 -31.05 9.61
C LYS A 296 9.23 -32.47 9.10
N ALA A 297 9.68 -32.70 7.86
CA ALA A 297 9.88 -34.04 7.32
C ALA A 297 10.84 -34.84 8.19
N GLU A 298 10.53 -36.13 8.42
CA GLU A 298 11.40 -37.02 9.16
C GLU A 298 12.67 -37.33 8.33
N ASN A 299 13.84 -36.99 8.85
CA ASN A 299 15.15 -37.20 8.23
C ASN A 299 15.28 -36.62 6.80
N PRO A 300 15.08 -35.29 6.62
CA PRO A 300 15.22 -34.68 5.30
C PRO A 300 16.68 -34.81 4.83
N ASP A 301 16.84 -35.24 3.56
CA ASP A 301 18.15 -35.29 2.93
C ASP A 301 18.77 -33.89 2.74
N ARG A 302 20.02 -33.85 2.30
CA ARG A 302 20.74 -32.59 2.06
C ARG A 302 20.03 -31.69 1.05
N ASP A 303 19.51 -32.28 -0.03
CA ASP A 303 18.93 -31.53 -1.14
C ASP A 303 17.60 -30.92 -0.73
N LEU A 304 16.79 -31.64 0.04
CA LEU A 304 15.53 -31.15 0.61
C LEU A 304 15.78 -29.98 1.60
N ARG A 305 16.83 -30.06 2.41
CA ARG A 305 17.21 -28.96 3.33
C ARG A 305 17.64 -27.71 2.57
N LEU A 306 18.45 -27.88 1.54
CA LEU A 306 18.92 -26.77 0.69
C LEU A 306 17.75 -26.13 -0.05
N GLU A 307 16.85 -26.93 -0.59
CA GLU A 307 15.64 -26.45 -1.26
C GLU A 307 14.70 -25.70 -0.30
N THR A 308 14.50 -26.26 0.90
CA THR A 308 13.73 -25.61 1.96
C THR A 308 14.33 -24.25 2.34
N ALA A 309 15.64 -24.18 2.46
CA ALA A 309 16.35 -22.93 2.75
C ALA A 309 16.17 -21.90 1.63
N ARG A 310 16.31 -22.32 0.37
CA ARG A 310 16.06 -21.47 -0.82
C ARG A 310 14.61 -20.99 -0.86
N GLY A 311 13.67 -21.85 -0.51
CA GLY A 311 12.25 -21.50 -0.43
C GLY A 311 11.96 -20.43 0.62
N TYR A 312 12.44 -20.60 1.83
CA TYR A 312 12.33 -19.58 2.89
C TYR A 312 13.03 -18.28 2.54
N PHE A 313 14.21 -18.35 1.93
CA PHE A 313 14.92 -17.18 1.44
C PHE A 313 14.08 -16.43 0.39
N ARG A 314 13.51 -17.15 -0.57
CA ARG A 314 12.66 -16.53 -1.60
C ARG A 314 11.40 -15.89 -1.02
N LEU A 315 10.79 -16.50 0.01
CA LEU A 315 9.69 -15.86 0.74
C LEU A 315 10.13 -14.57 1.41
N ALA A 316 11.28 -14.58 2.05
CA ALA A 316 11.84 -13.39 2.69
C ALA A 316 12.07 -12.26 1.68
N GLU A 317 12.60 -12.55 0.49
CA GLU A 317 12.75 -11.56 -0.58
C GLU A 317 11.41 -10.95 -1.02
N ILE A 318 10.37 -11.76 -1.15
CA ILE A 318 9.04 -11.27 -1.52
C ILE A 318 8.43 -10.43 -0.39
N GLN A 319 8.66 -10.81 0.85
CA GLN A 319 8.10 -10.15 2.03
C GLN A 319 8.77 -8.82 2.33
N ASN A 320 10.09 -8.79 2.34
CA ASN A 320 10.88 -7.57 2.49
C ASN A 320 12.33 -7.77 2.00
N SER A 321 12.63 -7.29 0.81
CA SER A 321 14.00 -7.16 0.31
C SER A 321 14.27 -5.71 -0.05
N PRO A 322 15.25 -5.06 0.56
CA PRO A 322 15.62 -3.68 0.21
C PRO A 322 16.09 -3.51 -1.24
N LEU A 323 16.53 -4.60 -1.89
CA LEU A 323 17.01 -4.61 -3.28
C LEU A 323 15.91 -4.86 -4.32
N SER A 324 14.72 -5.26 -3.88
CA SER A 324 13.61 -5.58 -4.76
C SER A 324 12.29 -5.15 -4.14
N ARG A 325 11.25 -5.10 -4.95
CA ARG A 325 9.93 -4.82 -4.46
C ARG A 325 9.40 -5.92 -3.60
N ASN A 326 8.76 -5.52 -2.56
CA ASN A 326 8.38 -6.38 -1.49
C ASN A 326 7.01 -5.97 -0.89
N LEU A 327 6.51 -6.76 0.03
CA LEU A 327 5.22 -6.55 0.67
C LEU A 327 5.30 -5.68 1.94
N GLY A 328 6.49 -5.21 2.34
CA GLY A 328 6.71 -4.47 3.58
C GLY A 328 6.52 -5.30 4.86
N MET A 329 6.62 -6.64 4.77
CA MET A 329 6.39 -7.58 5.87
C MET A 329 7.71 -7.93 6.55
N THR A 330 8.37 -6.96 7.19
CA THR A 330 9.73 -7.05 7.73
C THR A 330 9.90 -8.19 8.74
N GLU A 331 8.99 -8.33 9.70
CA GLU A 331 9.07 -9.37 10.74
C GLU A 331 8.96 -10.78 10.14
N ASP A 332 8.06 -10.96 9.17
CA ASP A 332 7.90 -12.24 8.48
C ASP A 332 9.14 -12.59 7.64
N ALA A 333 9.70 -11.60 6.93
CA ALA A 333 10.92 -11.76 6.17
C ALA A 333 12.09 -12.20 7.06
N ARG A 334 12.30 -11.55 8.19
CA ARG A 334 13.33 -11.92 9.17
C ARG A 334 13.11 -13.33 9.73
N GLY A 335 11.86 -13.65 10.06
CA GLY A 335 11.49 -15.00 10.49
C GLY A 335 11.88 -16.05 9.43
N ASN A 336 11.67 -15.76 8.17
CA ASN A 336 11.99 -16.66 7.07
C ASN A 336 13.50 -16.73 6.77
N LEU A 337 14.25 -15.62 6.89
CA LEU A 337 15.73 -15.66 6.83
C LEU A 337 16.31 -16.52 7.94
N GLN A 338 15.75 -16.46 9.15
CA GLN A 338 16.18 -17.31 10.25
C GLN A 338 15.84 -18.79 10.01
N ARG A 339 14.65 -19.09 9.45
CA ARG A 339 14.29 -20.48 9.07
C ARG A 339 15.20 -21.01 7.97
N ALA A 340 15.56 -20.18 6.98
CA ALA A 340 16.50 -20.52 5.94
C ALA A 340 17.90 -20.87 6.51
N ARG A 341 18.41 -20.05 7.43
CA ARG A 341 19.66 -20.34 8.14
C ARG A 341 19.61 -21.65 8.94
N ASN A 342 18.51 -21.89 9.64
CA ASN A 342 18.34 -23.11 10.41
C ASN A 342 18.33 -24.35 9.52
N ALA A 343 17.70 -24.28 8.34
CA ALA A 343 17.72 -25.36 7.36
C ALA A 343 19.14 -25.64 6.83
N LEU A 344 19.93 -24.60 6.57
CA LEU A 344 21.34 -24.72 6.16
C LEU A 344 22.23 -25.21 7.29
N GLY A 345 22.07 -24.74 8.52
CA GLY A 345 22.93 -25.08 9.66
C GLY A 345 23.03 -26.59 9.93
N ALA A 346 22.02 -27.36 9.54
CA ALA A 346 22.04 -28.81 9.64
C ALA A 346 22.91 -29.52 8.58
N ILE A 347 23.34 -28.80 7.51
CA ILE A 347 24.20 -29.33 6.41
C ILE A 347 25.54 -28.62 6.28
N GLU A 348 25.82 -27.63 7.12
CA GLU A 348 27.10 -26.88 7.14
C GLU A 348 28.25 -27.61 7.83
N ALA A 349 28.00 -28.72 8.51
CA ALA A 349 28.96 -29.41 9.37
C ALA A 349 30.08 -30.18 8.64
N VAL A 350 30.09 -30.22 7.30
CA VAL A 350 31.17 -30.79 6.44
C VAL A 350 31.56 -29.70 5.47
N PRO A 351 32.78 -29.64 4.86
CA PRO A 351 33.14 -28.48 4.04
C PRO A 351 32.02 -28.10 3.14
N ALA A 352 31.42 -26.93 3.44
CA ALA A 352 30.17 -26.51 2.86
C ALA A 352 30.34 -26.42 1.34
N SER A 353 29.49 -27.15 0.60
CA SER A 353 29.47 -27.12 -0.88
C SER A 353 29.18 -25.73 -1.42
N ALA A 354 29.51 -25.50 -2.68
CA ALA A 354 29.31 -24.21 -3.34
C ALA A 354 27.85 -23.68 -3.19
N ASP A 355 26.87 -24.54 -3.40
CA ASP A 355 25.43 -24.22 -3.32
C ASP A 355 24.97 -23.80 -1.93
N VAL A 356 25.53 -24.38 -0.86
CA VAL A 356 25.24 -23.98 0.52
C VAL A 356 25.84 -22.59 0.78
N ARG A 357 27.11 -22.37 0.39
CA ARG A 357 27.77 -21.06 0.53
C ARG A 357 27.07 -19.97 -0.25
N VAL A 358 26.67 -20.25 -1.48
CA VAL A 358 25.93 -19.35 -2.36
C VAL A 358 24.58 -18.97 -1.75
N THR A 359 23.82 -19.95 -1.26
CA THR A 359 22.52 -19.68 -0.62
C THR A 359 22.69 -18.89 0.66
N ARG A 360 23.69 -19.24 1.50
CA ARG A 360 23.96 -18.53 2.75
C ARG A 360 24.39 -17.08 2.51
N ALA A 361 25.24 -16.84 1.50
CA ALA A 361 25.68 -15.49 1.16
C ALA A 361 24.53 -14.57 0.77
N ARG A 362 23.57 -15.07 -0.02
CA ARG A 362 22.35 -14.31 -0.36
C ARG A 362 21.52 -13.99 0.89
N ILE A 363 21.31 -14.96 1.77
CA ILE A 363 20.58 -14.77 3.03
C ILE A 363 21.24 -13.67 3.87
N ASP A 364 22.57 -13.75 4.06
CA ASP A 364 23.29 -12.83 4.92
C ASP A 364 23.35 -11.41 4.33
N ALA A 365 23.51 -11.28 3.01
CA ALA A 365 23.47 -9.97 2.35
C ALA A 365 22.10 -9.28 2.45
N THR A 366 21.02 -10.05 2.25
CA THR A 366 19.65 -9.51 2.39
C THR A 366 19.34 -9.11 3.84
N ASP A 367 19.70 -9.95 4.80
CA ASP A 367 19.54 -9.63 6.23
C ASP A 367 20.36 -8.42 6.65
N GLY A 368 21.58 -8.27 6.09
CA GLY A 368 22.44 -7.12 6.35
C GLY A 368 21.79 -5.78 5.98
N LEU A 369 21.08 -5.73 4.85
CA LEU A 369 20.32 -4.56 4.44
C LEU A 369 19.08 -4.33 5.32
N ILE A 370 18.35 -5.38 5.67
CA ILE A 370 17.18 -5.27 6.55
C ILE A 370 17.59 -4.77 7.95
N VAL A 371 18.68 -5.29 8.50
CA VAL A 371 19.24 -4.85 9.80
C VAL A 371 19.62 -3.37 9.77
N GLN A 372 20.23 -2.91 8.69
CA GLN A 372 20.59 -1.51 8.52
C GLN A 372 19.37 -0.60 8.45
N THR A 373 18.38 -0.94 7.62
CA THR A 373 17.23 -0.06 7.34
C THR A 373 16.24 -0.03 8.52
N GLU A 374 15.94 -1.18 9.10
CA GLU A 374 14.90 -1.34 10.11
C GLU A 374 15.44 -1.25 11.55
N GLU A 375 16.55 -1.91 11.86
CA GLU A 375 17.15 -1.87 13.20
C GLU A 375 18.06 -0.65 13.38
N LYS A 376 18.42 0.03 12.29
CA LYS A 376 19.38 1.16 12.28
C LYS A 376 20.73 0.76 12.90
N ASP A 377 21.17 -0.47 12.65
CA ASP A 377 22.46 -1.01 13.07
C ASP A 377 23.38 -1.24 11.85
N PRO A 378 24.05 -0.19 11.35
CA PRO A 378 24.94 -0.30 10.20
C PRO A 378 26.18 -1.18 10.46
N ALA A 379 26.64 -1.28 11.71
CA ALA A 379 27.80 -2.09 12.03
C ALA A 379 27.50 -3.59 11.86
N ARG A 380 26.35 -4.03 12.36
CA ARG A 380 25.87 -5.40 12.18
C ARG A 380 25.50 -5.69 10.73
N GLY A 381 24.85 -4.75 10.05
CA GLY A 381 24.53 -4.86 8.62
C GLY A 381 25.79 -5.05 7.78
N ARG A 382 26.83 -4.25 8.01
CA ARG A 382 28.14 -4.37 7.34
C ARG A 382 28.78 -5.74 7.56
N ALA A 383 28.79 -6.21 8.80
CA ALA A 383 29.39 -7.50 9.14
C ALA A 383 28.72 -8.67 8.40
N LEU A 384 27.40 -8.63 8.22
CA LEU A 384 26.66 -9.65 7.46
C LEU A 384 27.00 -9.61 5.95
N ILE A 385 27.10 -8.42 5.35
CA ILE A 385 27.48 -8.28 3.93
C ILE A 385 28.93 -8.73 3.71
N ASP A 386 29.84 -8.38 4.62
CA ASP A 386 31.24 -8.83 4.55
C ASP A 386 31.37 -10.35 4.65
N GLU A 387 30.56 -10.99 5.50
CA GLU A 387 30.51 -12.45 5.60
C GLU A 387 29.97 -13.08 4.32
N ALA A 388 28.94 -12.50 3.72
CA ALA A 388 28.41 -12.94 2.43
C ALA A 388 29.48 -12.90 1.31
N VAL A 389 30.28 -11.84 1.27
CA VAL A 389 31.41 -11.73 0.33
C VAL A 389 32.43 -12.84 0.56
N LYS A 390 32.85 -13.10 1.80
CA LYS A 390 33.80 -14.16 2.14
C LYS A 390 33.30 -15.55 1.77
N LEU A 391 31.99 -15.81 1.98
CA LEU A 391 31.37 -17.09 1.61
C LEU A 391 31.48 -17.35 0.11
N LEU A 392 31.23 -16.34 -0.71
CA LEU A 392 31.37 -16.46 -2.17
C LEU A 392 32.80 -16.54 -2.64
N ASP A 393 33.74 -15.80 -2.02
CA ASP A 393 35.15 -15.85 -2.35
C ASP A 393 35.77 -17.21 -2.00
N ALA A 394 35.23 -17.90 -0.98
CA ALA A 394 35.67 -19.24 -0.58
C ALA A 394 35.15 -20.36 -1.51
N VAL A 395 34.32 -20.07 -2.53
CA VAL A 395 33.92 -21.06 -3.53
C VAL A 395 35.08 -21.26 -4.53
N PRO A 396 35.56 -22.50 -4.73
CA PRO A 396 36.59 -22.80 -5.71
C PRO A 396 36.20 -22.35 -7.13
N ALA A 397 37.17 -21.92 -7.93
CA ALA A 397 36.90 -21.37 -9.28
C ALA A 397 36.21 -22.38 -10.19
N GLU A 398 36.53 -23.65 -10.07
CA GLU A 398 35.95 -24.77 -10.83
C GLU A 398 34.47 -25.08 -10.44
N GLU A 399 34.04 -24.63 -9.25
CA GLU A 399 32.66 -24.83 -8.78
C GLU A 399 31.76 -23.59 -9.04
N ARG A 400 32.30 -22.50 -9.64
CA ARG A 400 31.59 -21.24 -9.90
C ARG A 400 30.71 -21.35 -11.14
N GLY A 401 29.51 -21.89 -10.97
CA GLY A 401 28.47 -21.90 -12.01
C GLY A 401 27.63 -20.61 -12.03
N ASP A 402 26.60 -20.61 -12.87
CA ASP A 402 25.71 -19.45 -13.06
C ASP A 402 25.10 -18.94 -11.75
N ASP A 403 24.69 -19.84 -10.86
CA ASP A 403 24.11 -19.48 -9.56
C ASP A 403 25.10 -18.70 -8.67
N TRP A 404 26.41 -19.04 -8.74
CA TRP A 404 27.45 -18.27 -8.07
C TRP A 404 27.57 -16.85 -8.65
N HIS A 405 27.58 -16.69 -9.97
CA HIS A 405 27.64 -15.39 -10.62
C HIS A 405 26.45 -14.51 -10.28
N LEU A 406 25.24 -15.09 -10.27
CA LEU A 406 24.01 -14.39 -9.88
C LEU A 406 24.01 -14.04 -8.38
N ALA A 407 24.51 -14.91 -7.50
CA ALA A 407 24.65 -14.58 -6.09
C ALA A 407 25.70 -13.48 -5.85
N ARG A 408 26.80 -13.51 -6.61
CA ARG A 408 27.81 -12.45 -6.53
C ARG A 408 27.26 -11.09 -6.98
N ARG A 409 26.37 -11.09 -7.98
CA ARG A 409 25.58 -9.92 -8.35
C ARG A 409 24.73 -9.43 -7.18
N ASP A 410 23.94 -10.32 -6.57
CA ASP A 410 23.00 -9.96 -5.51
C ASP A 410 23.73 -9.37 -4.29
N VAL A 411 24.83 -10.01 -3.89
CA VAL A 411 25.70 -9.52 -2.81
C VAL A 411 26.39 -8.21 -3.18
N GLY A 412 26.82 -8.05 -4.44
CA GLY A 412 27.41 -6.80 -4.93
C GLY A 412 26.43 -5.64 -4.94
N ARG A 413 25.17 -5.89 -5.32
CA ARG A 413 24.09 -4.90 -5.20
C ARG A 413 23.83 -4.52 -3.74
N ALA A 414 23.78 -5.51 -2.84
CA ALA A 414 23.62 -5.26 -1.42
C ALA A 414 24.75 -4.41 -0.84
N ASP A 415 25.99 -4.66 -1.27
CA ASP A 415 27.15 -3.85 -0.88
C ASP A 415 27.03 -2.40 -1.37
N MET A 416 26.68 -2.19 -2.63
CA MET A 416 26.51 -0.85 -3.20
C MET A 416 25.34 -0.10 -2.55
N GLU A 417 24.20 -0.75 -2.33
CA GLU A 417 23.05 -0.15 -1.65
C GLU A 417 23.40 0.24 -0.20
N PHE A 418 24.07 -0.66 0.53
CA PHE A 418 24.53 -0.39 1.89
C PHE A 418 25.41 0.86 1.95
N LEU A 419 26.39 0.94 1.04
CA LEU A 419 27.35 2.06 0.99
C LEU A 419 26.66 3.37 0.59
N SER A 420 25.69 3.29 -0.33
CA SER A 420 24.89 4.43 -0.76
C SER A 420 24.07 5.02 0.39
N VAL A 421 23.34 4.19 1.11
CA VAL A 421 22.47 4.61 2.23
C VAL A 421 23.30 5.16 3.41
N ASN A 422 24.53 4.68 3.61
CA ASN A 422 25.46 5.19 4.65
C ASN A 422 26.35 6.33 4.17
N GLU A 423 26.10 6.90 3.01
CA GLU A 423 26.85 8.01 2.43
C GLU A 423 28.38 7.74 2.28
N GLN A 424 28.78 6.46 2.13
CA GLN A 424 30.18 6.03 1.99
C GLN A 424 30.60 6.06 0.50
N MET A 425 30.62 7.25 -0.10
CA MET A 425 30.70 7.43 -1.55
C MET A 425 32.01 6.99 -2.19
N ALA A 426 33.14 7.11 -1.50
CA ALA A 426 34.44 6.61 -1.99
C ALA A 426 34.46 5.08 -2.08
N ASP A 427 33.89 4.43 -1.07
CA ASP A 427 33.78 2.97 -1.03
C ASP A 427 32.73 2.49 -2.04
N LEU A 428 31.63 3.23 -2.23
CA LEU A 428 30.60 2.97 -3.24
C LEU A 428 31.19 2.94 -4.65
N LYS A 429 32.03 3.92 -5.00
CA LYS A 429 32.73 3.92 -6.28
C LYS A 429 33.58 2.65 -6.46
N THR A 430 34.36 2.31 -5.42
CA THR A 430 35.21 1.11 -5.44
C THR A 430 34.40 -0.17 -5.57
N ALA A 431 33.24 -0.25 -4.89
CA ALA A 431 32.32 -1.38 -5.00
C ALA A 431 31.72 -1.50 -6.40
N ALA A 432 31.30 -0.37 -7.01
CA ALA A 432 30.77 -0.34 -8.38
C ALA A 432 31.85 -0.76 -9.39
N ASP A 433 33.09 -0.30 -9.25
CA ASP A 433 34.21 -0.69 -10.13
C ASP A 433 34.50 -2.20 -10.04
N ARG A 434 34.48 -2.77 -8.84
CA ARG A 434 34.63 -4.23 -8.61
C ARG A 434 33.45 -5.00 -9.22
N HIS A 435 32.23 -4.50 -9.06
CA HIS A 435 31.05 -5.17 -9.57
C HIS A 435 31.01 -5.17 -11.12
N ASP A 436 31.38 -4.08 -11.75
CA ASP A 436 31.51 -4.00 -13.22
C ASP A 436 32.57 -4.98 -13.75
N ALA A 437 33.71 -5.10 -13.08
CA ALA A 437 34.74 -6.07 -13.42
C ALA A 437 34.23 -7.52 -13.35
N LEU A 438 33.36 -7.84 -12.40
CA LEU A 438 32.72 -9.15 -12.26
C LEU A 438 31.75 -9.43 -13.40
N ILE A 439 30.94 -8.45 -13.83
CA ILE A 439 30.01 -8.60 -14.96
C ILE A 439 30.77 -8.90 -16.27
N ASN A 440 31.95 -8.32 -16.45
CA ASN A 440 32.74 -8.48 -17.67
C ASN A 440 33.26 -9.93 -17.86
N VAL A 441 33.31 -10.73 -16.81
CA VAL A 441 33.75 -12.13 -16.87
C VAL A 441 32.61 -13.14 -16.73
N TRP A 442 31.35 -12.70 -16.87
CA TRP A 442 30.20 -13.59 -16.79
C TRP A 442 30.20 -14.62 -17.92
N PRO A 443 29.78 -15.87 -17.64
CA PRO A 443 29.66 -16.90 -18.66
C PRO A 443 28.55 -16.57 -19.66
N GLN A 444 28.68 -17.09 -20.90
CA GLN A 444 27.71 -16.89 -21.96
C GLN A 444 26.33 -17.54 -21.69
N SER A 445 26.26 -18.44 -20.70
CA SER A 445 25.01 -19.03 -20.23
C SER A 445 24.09 -18.02 -19.55
N ILE A 446 24.64 -16.94 -18.96
CA ILE A 446 23.83 -15.84 -18.40
C ILE A 446 23.34 -14.95 -19.55
N PRO A 447 22.04 -14.75 -19.69
CA PRO A 447 21.46 -13.94 -20.76
C PRO A 447 22.08 -12.53 -20.84
N PHE A 448 22.38 -12.08 -22.06
CA PHE A 448 23.06 -10.80 -22.31
C PHE A 448 22.25 -9.59 -21.81
N ASP A 449 20.92 -9.66 -21.82
CA ASP A 449 20.05 -8.62 -21.30
C ASP A 449 20.18 -8.47 -19.79
N ILE A 450 20.33 -9.56 -19.03
CA ILE A 450 20.60 -9.52 -17.58
C ILE A 450 21.93 -8.80 -17.31
N ALA A 451 22.99 -9.15 -18.03
CA ALA A 451 24.28 -8.50 -17.87
C ALA A 451 24.22 -7.01 -18.24
N THR A 452 23.42 -6.66 -19.27
CA THR A 452 23.25 -5.28 -19.71
C THR A 452 22.50 -4.44 -18.68
N ILE A 453 21.43 -4.98 -18.10
CA ILE A 453 20.66 -4.32 -17.04
C ILE A 453 21.57 -4.13 -15.80
N GLU A 454 22.30 -5.17 -15.42
CA GLU A 454 23.19 -5.15 -14.27
C GLU A 454 24.27 -4.09 -14.40
N ARG A 455 24.86 -3.99 -15.58
CA ARG A 455 25.86 -2.96 -15.85
C ARG A 455 25.26 -1.55 -15.75
N ALA A 456 24.05 -1.36 -16.25
CA ALA A 456 23.36 -0.06 -16.13
C ALA A 456 23.08 0.31 -14.68
N ILE A 457 22.65 -0.66 -13.85
CA ILE A 457 22.44 -0.44 -12.40
C ILE A 457 23.79 -0.11 -11.72
N THR A 458 24.87 -0.81 -12.08
CA THR A 458 26.21 -0.50 -11.56
C THR A 458 26.66 0.92 -11.92
N GLN A 459 26.37 1.37 -13.16
CA GLN A 459 26.65 2.74 -13.58
C GLN A 459 25.80 3.75 -12.79
N TYR A 460 24.55 3.42 -12.44
CA TYR A 460 23.75 4.28 -11.57
C TYR A 460 24.46 4.50 -10.21
N TYR A 461 24.89 3.45 -9.52
CA TYR A 461 25.61 3.57 -8.23
C TYR A 461 26.96 4.31 -8.39
N ARG A 462 27.68 4.07 -9.49
CA ARG A 462 28.89 4.82 -9.81
C ARG A 462 28.58 6.31 -10.01
N GLY A 463 27.51 6.65 -10.70
CA GLY A 463 27.04 8.01 -10.88
C GLY A 463 26.68 8.67 -9.57
N LEU A 464 25.98 7.98 -8.67
CA LEU A 464 25.70 8.47 -7.31
C LEU A 464 27.01 8.82 -6.57
N SER A 465 28.02 7.96 -6.63
CA SER A 465 29.30 8.22 -5.96
C SER A 465 29.95 9.51 -6.45
N PHE A 466 29.82 9.85 -7.71
CA PHE A 466 30.31 11.11 -8.27
C PHE A 466 29.45 12.31 -7.86
N THR A 467 28.12 12.17 -7.92
CA THR A 467 27.17 13.21 -7.52
C THR A 467 27.39 13.69 -6.10
N TYR A 468 27.55 12.76 -5.17
CA TYR A 468 27.70 13.06 -3.75
C TYR A 468 29.15 13.30 -3.30
N THR A 469 30.10 13.37 -4.25
CA THR A 469 31.48 13.84 -4.04
C THR A 469 31.81 15.10 -4.86
N ASP A 470 30.78 15.90 -5.18
CA ASP A 470 30.88 17.16 -5.92
C ASP A 470 31.56 17.01 -7.31
N ASN A 471 31.44 15.83 -7.93
CA ASN A 471 31.96 15.56 -9.27
C ASN A 471 30.82 15.38 -10.29
N ASP A 472 29.99 16.42 -10.44
CA ASP A 472 28.85 16.37 -11.38
C ASP A 472 29.30 16.17 -12.84
N ALA A 473 30.46 16.69 -13.23
CA ALA A 473 31.03 16.47 -14.56
C ALA A 473 31.34 14.98 -14.86
N GLY A 474 31.72 14.22 -13.82
CA GLY A 474 31.90 12.77 -13.93
C GLY A 474 30.56 12.01 -13.82
N ALA A 475 29.61 12.53 -13.05
CA ALA A 475 28.31 11.90 -12.83
C ALA A 475 27.42 11.92 -14.07
N VAL A 476 27.31 13.06 -14.76
CA VAL A 476 26.39 13.27 -15.89
C VAL A 476 26.52 12.20 -16.98
N PRO A 477 27.68 11.95 -17.58
CA PRO A 477 27.79 10.97 -18.65
C PRO A 477 27.49 9.53 -18.18
N VAL A 478 27.83 9.20 -16.94
CA VAL A 478 27.61 7.86 -16.37
C VAL A 478 26.14 7.61 -16.09
N LEU A 479 25.44 8.59 -15.51
CA LEU A 479 24.00 8.49 -15.25
C LEU A 479 23.17 8.52 -16.53
N HIS A 480 23.63 9.26 -17.53
CA HIS A 480 23.02 9.29 -18.86
C HIS A 480 23.10 7.90 -19.54
N ASP A 481 24.28 7.28 -19.57
CA ASP A 481 24.46 5.93 -20.14
C ASP A 481 23.63 4.89 -19.39
N SER A 482 23.60 4.97 -18.03
CA SER A 482 22.74 4.14 -17.21
C SER A 482 21.27 4.29 -17.59
N TYR A 483 20.77 5.53 -17.61
CA TYR A 483 19.38 5.84 -17.95
C TYR A 483 18.98 5.34 -19.33
N ASP A 484 19.77 5.65 -20.34
CA ASP A 484 19.50 5.27 -21.74
C ASP A 484 19.51 3.75 -21.93
N THR A 485 20.40 3.06 -21.20
CA THR A 485 20.46 1.61 -21.25
C THR A 485 19.22 0.99 -20.57
N LEU A 486 18.84 1.49 -19.40
CA LEU A 486 17.62 1.05 -18.72
C LEU A 486 16.36 1.34 -19.54
N LEU A 487 16.29 2.50 -20.20
CA LEU A 487 15.17 2.86 -21.08
C LEU A 487 15.05 1.91 -22.28
N ARG A 488 16.17 1.50 -22.86
CA ARG A 488 16.18 0.50 -23.95
C ARG A 488 15.68 -0.86 -23.47
N GLN A 489 16.01 -1.27 -22.26
CA GLN A 489 15.55 -2.55 -21.68
C GLN A 489 14.08 -2.46 -21.25
N GLU A 490 13.63 -1.33 -20.70
CA GLU A 490 12.24 -1.11 -20.33
C GLU A 490 11.31 -1.23 -21.55
N ARG A 491 11.71 -0.75 -22.72
CA ARG A 491 10.96 -0.92 -23.96
C ARG A 491 10.76 -2.40 -24.36
N LYS A 492 11.66 -3.30 -23.98
CA LYS A 492 11.55 -4.75 -24.21
C LYS A 492 10.67 -5.44 -23.17
N ALA A 493 10.67 -4.94 -21.95
CA ALA A 493 9.87 -5.44 -20.83
C ALA A 493 9.07 -4.28 -20.20
N PRO A 494 8.03 -3.77 -20.89
CA PRO A 494 7.24 -2.65 -20.40
C PRO A 494 6.60 -2.97 -19.05
N ASN A 495 6.65 -2.00 -18.14
CA ASN A 495 6.15 -2.12 -16.78
C ASN A 495 6.88 -3.16 -15.91
N ASP A 496 8.10 -3.56 -16.30
CA ASP A 496 8.96 -4.26 -15.36
C ASP A 496 9.30 -3.30 -14.21
N PRO A 497 8.91 -3.65 -13.04
CA PRO A 497 8.96 -2.71 -11.93
C PRO A 497 10.39 -2.38 -11.48
N ASP A 498 11.34 -3.31 -11.55
CA ASP A 498 12.73 -3.05 -11.17
C ASP A 498 13.38 -2.11 -12.19
N LEU A 499 13.07 -2.30 -13.48
CA LEU A 499 13.52 -1.38 -14.51
C LEU A 499 12.95 0.03 -14.31
N LEU A 500 11.65 0.14 -14.02
CA LEU A 500 11.02 1.43 -13.74
C LEU A 500 11.64 2.12 -12.52
N PHE A 501 11.97 1.36 -11.47
CA PHE A 501 12.61 1.89 -10.27
C PHE A 501 13.97 2.52 -10.56
N PHE A 502 14.88 1.75 -11.18
CA PHE A 502 16.21 2.27 -11.49
C PHE A 502 16.19 3.32 -12.59
N LEU A 503 15.27 3.22 -13.55
CA LEU A 503 15.07 4.25 -14.58
C LEU A 503 14.65 5.58 -13.95
N ALA A 504 13.74 5.54 -12.98
CA ALA A 504 13.30 6.74 -12.28
C ALA A 504 14.44 7.38 -11.47
N TRP A 505 15.20 6.57 -10.71
CA TRP A 505 16.34 7.08 -9.95
C TRP A 505 17.46 7.61 -10.85
N ALA A 506 17.88 6.83 -11.85
CA ALA A 506 18.98 7.25 -12.75
C ALA A 506 18.64 8.54 -13.51
N GLY A 507 17.37 8.68 -13.94
CA GLY A 507 16.93 9.89 -14.64
C GLY A 507 16.79 11.10 -13.71
N GLY A 508 16.31 10.91 -12.47
CA GLY A 508 16.21 11.97 -11.47
C GLY A 508 17.58 12.49 -11.02
N GLU A 509 18.49 11.57 -10.67
CA GLU A 509 19.87 11.92 -10.25
C GLU A 509 20.69 12.49 -11.41
N GLY A 510 20.55 11.93 -12.62
CA GLY A 510 21.23 12.43 -13.82
C GLY A 510 20.83 13.86 -14.16
N TYR A 511 19.53 14.16 -14.10
CA TYR A 511 19.06 15.53 -14.25
C TYR A 511 19.56 16.44 -13.13
N GLY A 512 19.55 15.98 -11.87
CA GLY A 512 20.04 16.73 -10.72
C GLY A 512 21.52 17.10 -10.86
N ALA A 513 22.37 16.17 -11.26
CA ALA A 513 23.78 16.40 -11.53
C ALA A 513 23.99 17.39 -12.70
N ALA A 514 23.24 17.21 -13.79
CA ALA A 514 23.30 18.10 -14.95
C ALA A 514 22.88 19.55 -14.59
N ALA A 515 21.84 19.69 -13.77
CA ALA A 515 21.37 21.01 -13.30
C ALA A 515 22.38 21.76 -12.40
N ARG A 516 23.22 21.02 -11.67
CA ARG A 516 24.32 21.62 -10.89
C ARG A 516 25.54 21.93 -11.78
N LEU A 517 25.71 21.23 -12.88
CA LEU A 517 26.86 21.38 -13.77
C LEU A 517 26.70 22.65 -14.66
N SER A 518 25.61 22.76 -15.41
CA SER A 518 25.33 23.91 -16.27
C SER A 518 23.89 23.92 -16.78
N ASP A 519 23.41 25.10 -17.25
CA ASP A 519 22.10 25.23 -17.90
C ASP A 519 22.00 24.42 -19.21
N GLU A 520 23.09 24.27 -19.95
CA GLU A 520 23.18 23.47 -21.17
C GLU A 520 23.04 21.98 -20.85
N ALA A 521 23.82 21.48 -19.90
CA ALA A 521 23.72 20.09 -19.45
C ALA A 521 22.32 19.76 -18.88
N MET A 522 21.74 20.70 -18.12
CA MET A 522 20.37 20.56 -17.60
C MET A 522 19.34 20.45 -18.73
N ALA A 523 19.46 21.28 -19.78
CA ALA A 523 18.56 21.23 -20.93
C ALA A 523 18.69 19.90 -21.71
N GLU A 524 19.92 19.39 -21.87
CA GLU A 524 20.16 18.08 -22.48
C GLU A 524 19.58 16.92 -21.65
N ALA A 525 19.57 17.06 -20.33
CA ALA A 525 19.05 16.02 -19.42
C ALA A 525 17.53 16.11 -19.16
N GLU A 526 16.80 17.08 -19.69
CA GLU A 526 15.36 17.27 -19.45
C GLU A 526 14.52 16.04 -19.81
N TYR A 527 14.89 15.33 -20.90
CA TYR A 527 14.18 14.12 -21.30
C TYR A 527 14.31 12.99 -20.27
N MET A 528 15.45 12.92 -19.56
CA MET A 528 15.68 11.96 -18.50
C MET A 528 14.73 12.20 -17.34
N LEU A 529 14.57 13.45 -16.89
CA LEU A 529 13.65 13.81 -15.83
C LEU A 529 12.19 13.53 -16.20
N THR A 530 11.81 13.86 -17.45
CA THR A 530 10.46 13.60 -17.95
C THR A 530 10.16 12.11 -17.96
N GLY A 531 11.09 11.29 -18.47
CA GLY A 531 10.95 9.84 -18.49
C GLY A 531 11.02 9.21 -17.11
N ALA A 532 11.87 9.74 -16.21
CA ALA A 532 11.92 9.33 -14.81
C ALA A 532 10.59 9.58 -14.08
N ALA A 533 9.98 10.75 -14.31
CA ALA A 533 8.68 11.08 -13.75
C ALA A 533 7.57 10.16 -14.29
N ASP A 534 7.61 9.79 -15.59
CA ASP A 534 6.70 8.80 -16.15
C ASP A 534 6.92 7.42 -15.54
N ALA A 535 8.15 6.95 -15.50
CA ALA A 535 8.52 5.67 -14.90
C ALA A 535 8.05 5.58 -13.44
N SER A 536 8.26 6.63 -12.65
CA SER A 536 7.86 6.68 -11.24
C SER A 536 6.34 6.68 -11.06
N ARG A 537 5.56 7.31 -11.95
CA ARG A 537 4.08 7.26 -11.92
C ARG A 537 3.57 5.87 -12.25
N ARG A 538 4.11 5.24 -13.29
CA ARG A 538 3.76 3.86 -13.67
C ARG A 538 4.12 2.88 -12.58
N LEU A 539 5.24 3.12 -11.92
CA LEU A 539 5.72 2.35 -10.81
C LEU A 539 4.71 2.33 -9.64
N VAL A 540 4.27 3.49 -9.16
CA VAL A 540 3.26 3.60 -8.10
C VAL A 540 1.90 3.05 -8.55
N ALA A 541 1.55 3.18 -9.83
CA ALA A 541 0.31 2.59 -10.36
C ALA A 541 0.32 1.05 -10.31
N ILE A 542 1.51 0.44 -10.38
CA ILE A 542 1.70 -1.01 -10.26
C ILE A 542 1.74 -1.43 -8.79
N GLU A 543 2.41 -0.65 -7.94
CA GLU A 543 2.76 -0.99 -6.55
C GLU A 543 2.42 0.20 -5.62
N ASP A 544 1.15 0.43 -5.38
CA ASP A 544 0.64 1.57 -4.61
C ASP A 544 0.99 1.55 -3.12
N ARG A 545 1.47 0.42 -2.61
CA ARG A 545 1.83 0.20 -1.20
C ARG A 545 3.33 0.01 -0.96
N ASP A 546 4.12 -0.11 -2.02
CA ASP A 546 5.57 -0.24 -1.90
C ASP A 546 6.20 1.09 -1.48
N GLU A 547 6.89 1.07 -0.34
CA GLU A 547 7.47 2.29 0.22
C GLU A 547 8.62 2.84 -0.63
N SER A 548 9.38 1.97 -1.27
CA SER A 548 10.47 2.35 -2.18
C SER A 548 9.92 3.01 -3.45
N ALA A 549 8.82 2.46 -4.00
CA ALA A 549 8.12 3.06 -5.14
C ALA A 549 7.57 4.45 -4.80
N LEU A 550 6.98 4.60 -3.61
CA LEU A 550 6.48 5.90 -3.13
C LEU A 550 7.63 6.89 -2.90
N THR A 551 8.76 6.43 -2.40
CA THR A 551 9.94 7.27 -2.16
C THR A 551 10.50 7.82 -3.46
N VAL A 552 10.77 6.96 -4.45
CA VAL A 552 11.27 7.42 -5.76
C VAL A 552 10.26 8.33 -6.47
N ALA A 553 8.97 7.98 -6.42
CA ALA A 553 7.92 8.77 -7.08
C ALA A 553 7.75 10.16 -6.46
N THR A 554 7.94 10.29 -5.16
CA THR A 554 7.88 11.59 -4.50
C THR A 554 9.13 12.41 -4.76
N ALA A 555 10.33 11.84 -4.70
CA ALA A 555 11.60 12.52 -4.96
C ALA A 555 11.69 13.02 -6.41
N VAL A 556 11.50 12.13 -7.37
CA VAL A 556 11.55 12.46 -8.81
C VAL A 556 10.40 13.40 -9.20
N GLY A 557 9.21 13.16 -8.67
CA GLY A 557 8.04 14.00 -8.95
C GLY A 557 8.20 15.44 -8.43
N GLU A 558 8.79 15.64 -7.26
CA GLU A 558 9.11 17.00 -6.75
C GLU A 558 10.10 17.74 -7.65
N THR A 559 11.17 17.05 -8.06
CA THR A 559 12.15 17.60 -9.01
C THR A 559 11.49 17.97 -10.34
N HIS A 560 10.63 17.10 -10.86
CA HIS A 560 9.89 17.33 -12.10
C HIS A 560 8.89 18.51 -11.97
N ALA A 561 8.15 18.57 -10.88
CA ALA A 561 7.22 19.68 -10.63
C ALA A 561 7.95 21.04 -10.53
N GLN A 562 9.11 21.06 -9.89
CA GLN A 562 9.95 22.28 -9.80
C GLN A 562 10.50 22.68 -11.17
N HIS A 563 11.00 21.72 -11.96
CA HIS A 563 11.45 21.94 -13.33
C HIS A 563 10.33 22.52 -14.21
N LEU A 564 9.15 21.92 -14.19
CA LEU A 564 7.97 22.42 -14.91
C LEU A 564 7.61 23.87 -14.47
N GLY A 565 7.66 24.15 -13.17
CA GLY A 565 7.41 25.46 -12.62
C GLY A 565 8.45 26.51 -13.04
N ASN A 566 9.73 26.15 -13.12
CA ASN A 566 10.81 27.02 -13.61
C ASN A 566 10.64 27.32 -15.10
N ASN A 567 10.18 26.36 -15.88
CA ASN A 567 9.87 26.51 -17.31
C ASN A 567 8.48 27.11 -17.58
N LYS A 568 7.82 27.67 -16.55
CA LYS A 568 6.51 28.33 -16.61
C LYS A 568 5.35 27.43 -17.05
N ARG A 569 5.51 26.10 -17.00
CA ARG A 569 4.45 25.11 -17.24
C ARG A 569 3.64 24.90 -15.95
N PHE A 570 3.09 25.99 -15.43
CA PHE A 570 2.47 26.02 -14.10
C PHE A 570 1.28 25.04 -13.91
N PRO A 571 0.35 24.87 -14.85
CA PRO A 571 -0.75 23.93 -14.66
C PRO A 571 -0.24 22.50 -14.42
N GLU A 572 0.76 22.07 -15.17
CA GLU A 572 1.35 20.74 -15.08
C GLU A 572 2.18 20.61 -13.79
N ALA A 573 2.96 21.62 -13.45
CA ALA A 573 3.73 21.68 -12.21
C ALA A 573 2.83 21.55 -10.97
N ILE A 574 1.71 22.28 -10.95
CA ILE A 574 0.74 22.24 -9.86
C ILE A 574 0.06 20.86 -9.79
N ALA A 575 -0.31 20.29 -10.92
CA ALA A 575 -0.93 18.97 -10.97
C ALA A 575 0.01 17.88 -10.43
N GLU A 576 1.28 17.90 -10.85
CA GLU A 576 2.29 16.97 -10.38
C GLU A 576 2.55 17.14 -8.88
N GLN A 577 2.75 18.39 -8.41
CA GLN A 577 3.00 18.63 -6.99
C GLN A 577 1.80 18.26 -6.10
N LYS A 578 0.55 18.48 -6.56
CA LYS A 578 -0.64 18.01 -5.85
C LYS A 578 -0.68 16.50 -5.75
N ARG A 579 -0.28 15.80 -6.81
CA ARG A 579 -0.15 14.34 -6.79
C ARG A 579 0.85 13.89 -5.70
N ILE A 580 2.01 14.53 -5.61
CA ILE A 580 3.03 14.23 -4.60
C ILE A 580 2.51 14.47 -3.18
N VAL A 581 1.87 15.61 -2.95
CA VAL A 581 1.23 15.91 -1.66
C VAL A 581 0.21 14.83 -1.29
N ALA A 582 -0.62 14.41 -2.24
CA ALA A 582 -1.60 13.35 -2.00
C ALA A 582 -0.95 12.00 -1.66
N LEU A 583 0.13 11.61 -2.35
CA LEU A 583 0.89 10.38 -2.07
C LEU A 583 1.49 10.39 -0.66
N LYS A 584 2.11 11.51 -0.25
CA LYS A 584 2.68 11.65 1.10
C LYS A 584 1.58 11.69 2.17
N ALA A 585 0.47 12.37 1.92
CA ALA A 585 -0.67 12.44 2.84
C ALA A 585 -1.35 11.07 3.07
N ALA A 586 -1.34 10.19 2.07
CA ALA A 586 -1.90 8.84 2.17
C ALA A 586 -1.12 7.94 3.15
N LYS A 587 0.12 8.28 3.51
CA LYS A 587 0.95 7.54 4.48
C LYS A 587 0.49 7.69 5.95
N GLY A 588 -0.48 8.54 6.25
CA GLY A 588 -1.04 8.68 7.59
C GLY A 588 -0.79 10.04 8.24
N LYS A 589 -0.13 10.09 9.42
CA LYS A 589 0.10 11.37 10.12
C LYS A 589 1.06 12.27 9.35
N PRO A 590 0.73 13.57 9.23
CA PRO A 590 1.61 14.53 8.58
C PRO A 590 3.00 14.55 9.22
N ASP A 591 4.01 14.57 8.37
CA ASP A 591 5.41 14.70 8.75
C ASP A 591 6.06 15.94 8.14
N ALA A 592 7.34 16.18 8.43
CA ALA A 592 8.06 17.33 7.89
C ALA A 592 8.24 17.25 6.36
N ASN A 593 8.28 16.05 5.78
CA ASN A 593 8.43 15.86 4.34
C ASN A 593 7.13 16.18 3.59
N LEU A 594 5.96 15.88 4.17
CA LEU A 594 4.67 16.32 3.63
C LEU A 594 4.57 17.84 3.69
N ALA A 595 4.90 18.45 4.84
CA ALA A 595 4.91 19.91 5.01
C ALA A 595 5.82 20.59 3.98
N PHE A 596 6.98 20.02 3.69
CA PHE A 596 7.90 20.51 2.68
C PHE A 596 7.29 20.47 1.27
N SER A 597 6.62 19.37 0.91
CA SER A 597 5.94 19.24 -0.38
C SER A 597 4.78 20.22 -0.55
N GLU A 598 4.03 20.48 0.51
CA GLU A 598 2.97 21.50 0.53
C GLU A 598 3.57 22.93 0.37
N MET A 599 4.70 23.19 1.00
CA MET A 599 5.42 24.44 0.83
C MET A 599 5.89 24.65 -0.61
N ILE A 600 6.40 23.59 -1.26
CA ILE A 600 6.78 23.62 -2.69
C ILE A 600 5.55 23.88 -3.56
N LEU A 601 4.40 23.27 -3.27
CA LEU A 601 3.16 23.53 -3.99
C LEU A 601 2.79 25.03 -3.93
N GLY A 602 2.86 25.62 -2.76
CA GLY A 602 2.64 27.05 -2.58
C GLY A 602 3.66 27.90 -3.34
N LEU A 603 4.93 27.49 -3.40
CA LEU A 603 5.97 28.19 -4.17
C LEU A 603 5.68 28.15 -5.69
N ILE A 604 5.28 27.01 -6.23
CA ILE A 604 4.91 26.87 -7.64
C ILE A 604 3.66 27.72 -7.93
N ALA A 605 2.65 27.64 -7.07
CA ALA A 605 1.43 28.45 -7.18
C ALA A 605 1.71 29.96 -7.13
N SER A 606 2.65 30.39 -6.28
CA SER A 606 3.09 31.78 -6.21
C SER A 606 3.70 32.27 -7.52
N LYS A 607 4.57 31.47 -8.14
CA LYS A 607 5.13 31.75 -9.47
C LYS A 607 4.05 31.79 -10.55
N ALA A 608 3.03 30.95 -10.42
CA ALA A 608 1.84 30.91 -11.28
C ALA A 608 0.87 32.07 -11.05
N LYS A 609 1.11 32.90 -10.03
CA LYS A 609 0.23 33.99 -9.57
C LYS A 609 -1.14 33.49 -9.05
N ASP A 610 -1.26 32.23 -8.70
CA ASP A 610 -2.40 31.65 -8.00
C ASP A 610 -2.30 31.93 -6.51
N ARG A 611 -2.79 33.09 -6.11
CA ARG A 611 -2.70 33.55 -4.71
C ARG A 611 -3.49 32.65 -3.76
N GLN A 612 -4.67 32.16 -4.20
CA GLN A 612 -5.50 31.31 -3.34
C GLN A 612 -4.73 30.03 -3.00
N LEU A 613 -4.31 29.28 -4.00
CA LEU A 613 -3.57 28.04 -3.81
C LEU A 613 -2.26 28.26 -3.05
N THR A 614 -1.55 29.39 -3.32
CA THR A 614 -0.33 29.78 -2.59
C THR A 614 -0.58 29.84 -1.09
N CYS A 615 -1.58 30.63 -0.72
CA CYS A 615 -1.88 30.89 0.70
C CYS A 615 -2.44 29.65 1.40
N GLU A 616 -3.30 28.88 0.75
CA GLU A 616 -3.82 27.62 1.26
C GLU A 616 -2.68 26.63 1.53
N SER A 617 -1.81 26.38 0.54
CA SER A 617 -0.72 25.42 0.63
C SER A 617 0.29 25.81 1.72
N TRP A 618 0.68 27.09 1.78
CA TRP A 618 1.62 27.56 2.80
C TRP A 618 1.03 27.58 4.20
N THR A 619 -0.27 27.81 4.33
CA THR A 619 -0.96 27.69 5.63
C THR A 619 -0.91 26.25 6.15
N THR A 620 -1.22 25.28 5.28
CA THR A 620 -1.18 23.86 5.63
C THR A 620 0.27 23.42 5.94
N ALA A 621 1.22 23.79 5.10
CA ALA A 621 2.64 23.51 5.35
C ALA A 621 3.12 24.05 6.70
N ASN A 622 2.79 25.30 7.02
CA ASN A 622 3.18 25.88 8.31
C ASN A 622 2.51 25.21 9.52
N GLN A 623 1.27 24.75 9.37
CA GLN A 623 0.59 23.97 10.42
C GLN A 623 1.33 22.67 10.69
N HIS A 624 1.65 21.91 9.65
CA HIS A 624 2.38 20.65 9.77
C HIS A 624 3.81 20.85 10.30
N PHE A 625 4.55 21.82 9.79
CA PHE A 625 5.88 22.15 10.32
C PHE A 625 5.83 22.57 11.80
N THR A 626 4.85 23.36 12.20
CA THR A 626 4.69 23.77 13.60
C THR A 626 4.38 22.57 14.51
N GLU A 627 3.64 21.59 14.01
CA GLU A 627 3.38 20.35 14.74
C GLU A 627 4.67 19.53 14.89
N GLN A 628 5.45 19.37 13.83
CA GLN A 628 6.74 18.66 13.86
C GLN A 628 7.78 19.40 14.72
N GLU A 629 7.80 20.73 14.71
CA GLU A 629 8.64 21.57 15.59
C GLU A 629 8.33 21.29 17.07
N LYS A 630 7.04 21.24 17.45
CA LYS A 630 6.61 20.91 18.83
C LYS A 630 6.99 19.49 19.25
N LEU A 631 7.05 18.55 18.30
CA LEU A 631 7.46 17.17 18.55
C LEU A 631 8.98 16.97 18.57
N GLY A 632 9.76 18.01 18.30
CA GLY A 632 11.22 17.93 18.21
C GLY A 632 11.72 17.08 17.03
N LYS A 633 10.89 16.90 15.99
CA LYS A 633 11.18 16.06 14.82
C LYS A 633 11.60 16.85 13.57
N LEU A 634 11.74 18.16 13.70
CA LEU A 634 12.10 19.02 12.58
C LEU A 634 13.61 19.02 12.35
N LEU A 635 14.04 18.62 11.16
CA LEU A 635 15.45 18.65 10.78
C LEU A 635 15.91 20.10 10.52
N PRO A 636 17.23 20.41 10.70
CA PRO A 636 17.80 21.73 10.42
C PRO A 636 17.48 22.25 9.02
N PHE A 637 17.50 21.36 8.02
CA PHE A 637 17.12 21.67 6.64
C PHE A 637 15.70 22.26 6.55
N HIS A 638 14.71 21.63 7.18
CA HIS A 638 13.33 22.10 7.16
C HIS A 638 13.16 23.41 7.93
N SER A 639 13.86 23.57 9.05
CA SER A 639 13.80 24.77 9.90
C SER A 639 14.27 26.02 9.15
N ALA A 640 15.18 25.87 8.18
CA ALA A 640 15.72 26.98 7.39
C ALA A 640 14.67 27.74 6.57
N PHE A 641 13.55 27.07 6.22
CA PHE A 641 12.48 27.68 5.41
C PHE A 641 11.41 28.40 6.24
N LEU A 642 11.27 28.07 7.53
CA LEU A 642 10.20 28.59 8.38
C LEU A 642 10.13 30.13 8.47
N PRO A 643 11.25 30.88 8.63
CA PRO A 643 11.18 32.32 8.70
C PRO A 643 10.58 32.95 7.43
N GLY A 644 11.04 32.49 6.25
CA GLY A 644 10.52 32.94 4.96
C GLY A 644 9.05 32.58 4.75
N LEU A 645 8.66 31.34 5.11
CA LEU A 645 7.30 30.85 5.01
C LEU A 645 6.34 31.66 5.88
N ARG A 646 6.67 31.89 7.15
CA ARG A 646 5.87 32.69 8.10
C ARG A 646 5.73 34.16 7.66
N LYS A 647 6.82 34.76 7.16
CA LYS A 647 6.79 36.12 6.59
C LYS A 647 5.83 36.21 5.37
N ASN A 648 5.86 35.24 4.50
CA ASN A 648 4.97 35.19 3.34
C ASN A 648 3.51 34.90 3.72
N LEU A 649 3.23 34.17 4.78
CA LEU A 649 1.90 34.02 5.33
C LEU A 649 1.30 35.33 5.84
N ASP A 650 2.11 36.22 6.42
CA ASP A 650 1.67 37.58 6.79
C ASP A 650 1.20 38.38 5.57
N VAL A 651 1.85 38.19 4.41
CA VAL A 651 1.41 38.78 3.14
C VAL A 651 0.04 38.19 2.71
N CYS A 652 -0.17 36.91 2.90
CA CYS A 652 -1.46 36.27 2.64
C CYS A 652 -2.58 36.91 3.48
N VAL A 653 -2.34 37.08 4.79
CA VAL A 653 -3.33 37.65 5.74
C VAL A 653 -3.63 39.09 5.40
N LYS A 654 -2.62 39.88 5.05
CA LYS A 654 -2.76 41.33 4.74
C LYS A 654 -3.30 41.60 3.32
N GLY A 655 -3.61 40.60 2.53
CA GLY A 655 -4.12 40.78 1.17
C GLY A 655 -3.06 41.18 0.12
N GLY A 656 -1.79 41.14 0.46
CA GLY A 656 -0.68 41.43 -0.45
C GLY A 656 -0.51 40.39 -1.55
N SER A 657 0.14 40.76 -2.65
CA SER A 657 0.37 39.87 -3.82
C SER A 657 1.86 39.64 -4.11
N THR A 658 2.75 40.28 -3.40
CA THR A 658 4.20 40.11 -3.61
C THR A 658 4.81 39.31 -2.48
N PHE A 659 5.30 38.15 -2.80
CA PHE A 659 5.91 37.19 -1.88
C PHE A 659 7.43 37.28 -1.94
N GLY A 660 8.10 37.15 -0.80
CA GLY A 660 9.56 37.13 -0.70
C GLY A 660 10.12 35.69 -0.84
N PRO A 661 11.47 35.58 -0.83
CA PRO A 661 12.11 34.26 -0.85
C PRO A 661 11.73 33.43 0.40
N LEU A 662 11.72 32.13 0.26
CA LEU A 662 11.45 31.19 1.37
C LEU A 662 12.72 30.93 2.21
N ARG A 663 13.92 31.04 1.61
CA ARG A 663 15.22 30.81 2.25
C ARG A 663 16.09 32.02 2.20
#